data_4239412992d131e67715f875b6b51f89
#
_entry.id   4239412992d131e67715f875b6b51f89
#
_cell.length_a   1.000
_cell.length_b   1.000
_cell.length_c   1.000
_cell.angle_alpha   90.00
_cell.angle_beta   90.00
_cell.angle_gamma   90.00
#
_symmetry.space_group_name_H-M   'P 1'
#
loop_
_entity.id
_entity.type
_entity.pdbx_description
1 polymer ?
#
loop_
_entity_poly.entity_id
_entity_poly.type
_entity_poly.pdbx_seq_one_letter_code
_entity_poly.pdbx_strand_id
1 'polypeptide(L)'
;MLSNEAIRQQVENLLSQMTLEEKAAQMVQVPYTVVGREEALRWAKLGAGSFLHVLGDDAREVQQAALYSRLGIPVLFGIDAIHGHGLNDHATIFPSQLACACAWDKDIAREMGEVTAREVATDGLHWTFSPVLCLGRDTRWGRVDETFGEDPYLAGELGEAIVRGYQGDDLSDGEHILACAKHYIGYGEAVGARDACDTEMTYRRLRETFLPPFEKAFRAGCATVMTAYGSIDGTPFTADEKSMKAILRGDAGFDGFSVTDWDNCHSLLTAQHVAADMPEASVLAAKAGNDMMMTSLGFYDAAIDAVRSGKLDEAVLDDAVRHILTVKCRMNLLAQPEKSGRPGCIGCEEHQQAALRAARKSITLLKNDAHTLPLTSVRRVAVIGESADDIRAQYGDWTYFTHPELIPNRPAVRPYVTIREGIEAIGAQENFEVVYHRGCGVLPSDADNIPGAVAACRNADAIVLVVGDVYAQYGETKDRADLALSGQQMELYQQLRALGIPLVTVLLSSKPLAIPEIAHSTDALVCAFNGGMFGGQAVAEAIFGRLNPSGRLPISFPHHSGQVPVYYNHLPGWHWGHYSDLPAEPLFTFGEGIGYAPFVYRDLAVDADALTLSVKVRNAGDIAGEETVQVYLHDCVCEVMQPVKQLIAFRKVLLQPGEEQEVTFHLDRTAFTYINRAEERVFAPGDFMLMAGHSAKDEDLLKETVWVG
;
A
#
# COMPACT_ATOMS: atom_id res chain seq x y z
N MET A 1 -8.98 28.97 -5.43
CA MET A 1 -8.20 28.40 -6.58
C MET A 1 -8.04 29.41 -7.72
N LEU A 2 -6.83 29.46 -8.32
CA LEU A 2 -6.62 30.14 -9.59
C LEU A 2 -7.31 29.38 -10.73
N SER A 3 -7.77 30.07 -11.77
CA SER A 3 -8.26 29.38 -12.98
C SER A 3 -7.10 28.72 -13.73
N ASN A 4 -7.39 27.65 -14.49
CA ASN A 4 -6.38 26.98 -15.32
C ASN A 4 -5.67 27.94 -16.29
N GLU A 5 -6.36 28.95 -16.79
CA GLU A 5 -5.78 29.98 -17.67
C GLU A 5 -4.82 30.88 -16.88
N ALA A 6 -5.17 31.30 -15.67
CA ALA A 6 -4.32 32.09 -14.81
C ALA A 6 -3.04 31.33 -14.41
N ILE A 7 -3.18 30.04 -14.09
CA ILE A 7 -2.04 29.15 -13.79
C ILE A 7 -1.11 29.08 -15.00
N ARG A 8 -1.66 28.80 -16.19
CA ARG A 8 -0.87 28.70 -17.43
C ARG A 8 -0.10 29.99 -17.71
N GLN A 9 -0.77 31.15 -17.60
CA GLN A 9 -0.13 32.44 -17.80
C GLN A 9 0.99 32.70 -16.79
N GLN A 10 0.79 32.36 -15.53
CA GLN A 10 1.80 32.53 -14.48
C GLN A 10 3.02 31.61 -14.71
N VAL A 11 2.79 30.36 -15.10
CA VAL A 11 3.85 29.39 -15.41
C VAL A 11 4.69 29.87 -16.61
N GLU A 12 4.08 30.25 -17.74
CA GLU A 12 4.80 30.70 -18.91
C GLU A 12 5.57 32.02 -18.64
N ASN A 13 5.01 32.91 -17.82
CA ASN A 13 5.69 34.12 -17.42
C ASN A 13 6.94 33.83 -16.56
N LEU A 14 6.88 32.88 -15.63
CA LEU A 14 8.04 32.44 -14.85
C LEU A 14 9.08 31.76 -15.74
N LEU A 15 8.65 30.78 -16.52
CA LEU A 15 9.52 29.98 -17.39
C LEU A 15 10.32 30.85 -18.35
N SER A 16 9.68 31.89 -18.94
CA SER A 16 10.35 32.85 -19.86
C SER A 16 11.44 33.68 -19.19
N GLN A 17 11.46 33.78 -17.87
CA GLN A 17 12.46 34.53 -17.10
C GLN A 17 13.58 33.66 -16.57
N MET A 18 13.42 32.30 -16.59
CA MET A 18 14.39 31.37 -16.04
C MET A 18 15.63 31.25 -16.93
N THR A 19 16.79 31.17 -16.30
CA THR A 19 18.04 30.75 -16.96
C THR A 19 18.07 29.22 -17.08
N LEU A 20 18.95 28.69 -17.92
CA LEU A 20 19.16 27.27 -18.07
C LEU A 20 19.52 26.62 -16.72
N GLU A 21 20.35 27.26 -15.90
CA GLU A 21 20.73 26.76 -14.57
C GLU A 21 19.54 26.70 -13.62
N GLU A 22 18.64 27.68 -13.64
CA GLU A 22 17.43 27.68 -12.82
C GLU A 22 16.44 26.62 -13.27
N LYS A 23 16.31 26.36 -14.57
CA LYS A 23 15.50 25.25 -15.11
C LYS A 23 16.05 23.90 -14.63
N ALA A 24 17.36 23.67 -14.79
CA ALA A 24 18.00 22.44 -14.33
C ALA A 24 17.86 22.25 -12.81
N ALA A 25 17.96 23.33 -12.02
CA ALA A 25 17.80 23.27 -10.57
C ALA A 25 16.36 22.90 -10.15
N GLN A 26 15.32 23.40 -10.85
CA GLN A 26 13.92 23.02 -10.57
C GLN A 26 13.67 21.52 -10.76
N MET A 27 14.44 20.85 -11.60
CA MET A 27 14.35 19.40 -11.85
C MET A 27 15.09 18.54 -10.81
N VAL A 28 15.64 19.13 -9.75
CA VAL A 28 16.39 18.40 -8.71
C VAL A 28 15.62 18.36 -7.41
N GLN A 29 15.51 17.16 -6.81
CA GLN A 29 15.09 16.95 -5.43
C GLN A 29 16.30 16.60 -4.56
N VAL A 30 16.55 17.42 -3.55
CA VAL A 30 17.76 17.37 -2.71
C VAL A 30 17.52 16.56 -1.44
N PRO A 31 18.31 15.50 -1.15
CA PRO A 31 18.21 14.72 0.08
C PRO A 31 18.85 15.44 1.26
N TYR A 32 18.05 16.12 2.08
CA TYR A 32 18.54 16.94 3.19
C TYR A 32 19.44 16.17 4.17
N THR A 33 19.01 14.96 4.55
CA THR A 33 19.73 14.12 5.51
C THR A 33 21.10 13.66 4.99
N VAL A 34 21.30 13.63 3.66
CA VAL A 34 22.57 13.25 3.03
C VAL A 34 23.49 14.45 2.86
N VAL A 35 22.94 15.56 2.33
CA VAL A 35 23.79 16.74 2.02
C VAL A 35 24.05 17.61 3.25
N GLY A 36 23.17 17.57 4.24
CA GLY A 36 23.22 18.43 5.41
C GLY A 36 22.82 19.88 5.16
N ARG A 37 22.67 20.63 6.25
CA ARG A 37 22.07 21.97 6.28
C ARG A 37 22.76 22.99 5.35
N GLU A 38 24.09 23.08 5.40
CA GLU A 38 24.84 24.12 4.65
C GLU A 38 24.67 23.96 3.13
N GLU A 39 24.83 22.73 2.64
CA GLU A 39 24.66 22.40 1.23
C GLU A 39 23.18 22.51 0.79
N ALA A 40 22.23 22.13 1.64
CA ALA A 40 20.81 22.32 1.37
C ALA A 40 20.46 23.81 1.15
N LEU A 41 20.97 24.70 2.00
CA LEU A 41 20.78 26.15 1.83
C LEU A 41 21.42 26.68 0.54
N ARG A 42 22.56 26.10 0.08
CA ARG A 42 23.15 26.40 -1.20
C ARG A 42 22.22 26.01 -2.36
N TRP A 43 21.68 24.80 -2.34
CA TRP A 43 20.74 24.30 -3.35
C TRP A 43 19.44 25.10 -3.38
N ALA A 44 18.91 25.48 -2.22
CA ALA A 44 17.72 26.32 -2.13
C ALA A 44 17.94 27.69 -2.85
N LYS A 45 19.10 28.32 -2.64
CA LYS A 45 19.47 29.59 -3.32
C LYS A 45 19.71 29.41 -4.81
N LEU A 46 20.14 28.24 -5.28
CA LEU A 46 20.26 27.90 -6.70
C LEU A 46 18.88 27.72 -7.36
N GLY A 47 17.81 27.54 -6.58
CA GLY A 47 16.46 27.34 -7.09
C GLY A 47 16.09 25.87 -7.26
N ALA A 48 16.60 24.95 -6.40
CA ALA A 48 16.18 23.55 -6.39
C ALA A 48 14.65 23.41 -6.31
N GLY A 49 14.09 22.44 -7.03
CA GLY A 49 12.64 22.26 -7.12
C GLY A 49 12.02 21.72 -5.85
N SER A 50 12.74 20.82 -5.16
CA SER A 50 12.23 20.09 -4.00
C SER A 50 13.36 19.67 -3.05
N PHE A 51 12.98 19.40 -1.81
CA PHE A 51 13.82 18.75 -0.80
C PHE A 51 13.09 17.55 -0.20
N LEU A 52 13.86 16.54 0.18
CA LEU A 52 13.39 15.28 0.74
C LEU A 52 13.80 15.17 2.22
N HIS A 53 12.87 14.75 3.08
CA HIS A 53 13.07 14.47 4.51
C HIS A 53 13.62 15.67 5.32
N VAL A 54 13.03 16.84 5.11
CA VAL A 54 13.34 18.05 5.91
C VAL A 54 12.21 18.29 6.88
N LEU A 55 12.48 18.35 8.17
CA LEU A 55 11.47 18.48 9.22
C LEU A 55 11.68 19.76 10.07
N GLY A 56 10.58 20.28 10.60
CA GLY A 56 10.60 21.34 11.61
C GLY A 56 11.23 22.66 11.16
N ASP A 57 12.10 23.23 12.01
CA ASP A 57 12.73 24.54 11.76
C ASP A 57 13.64 24.56 10.51
N ASP A 58 14.24 23.43 10.20
CA ASP A 58 15.10 23.29 9.02
C ASP A 58 14.31 23.50 7.72
N ALA A 59 13.07 23.02 7.65
CA ALA A 59 12.20 23.22 6.49
C ALA A 59 11.91 24.72 6.28
N ARG A 60 11.61 25.45 7.36
CA ARG A 60 11.39 26.90 7.28
C ARG A 60 12.63 27.66 6.80
N GLU A 61 13.80 27.28 7.29
CA GLU A 61 15.06 27.92 6.89
C GLU A 61 15.38 27.67 5.41
N VAL A 62 15.21 26.44 4.93
CA VAL A 62 15.39 26.08 3.51
C VAL A 62 14.39 26.84 2.63
N GLN A 63 13.11 26.93 3.04
CA GLN A 63 12.10 27.70 2.29
C GLN A 63 12.45 29.18 2.19
N GLN A 64 12.88 29.78 3.31
CA GLN A 64 13.32 31.17 3.29
C GLN A 64 14.52 31.38 2.36
N ALA A 65 15.50 30.47 2.37
CA ALA A 65 16.64 30.55 1.46
C ALA A 65 16.21 30.50 -0.02
N ALA A 66 15.22 29.67 -0.36
CA ALA A 66 14.66 29.59 -1.71
C ALA A 66 13.95 30.90 -2.12
N LEU A 67 13.19 31.51 -1.22
CA LEU A 67 12.51 32.79 -1.45
C LEU A 67 13.47 33.94 -1.66
N TYR A 68 14.70 33.86 -1.18
CA TYR A 68 15.78 34.82 -1.46
C TYR A 68 16.55 34.55 -2.77
N SER A 69 16.20 33.47 -3.51
CA SER A 69 16.74 33.23 -4.84
C SER A 69 16.25 34.31 -5.82
N ARG A 70 16.87 34.41 -7.02
CA ARG A 70 16.57 35.47 -7.99
C ARG A 70 15.09 35.57 -8.39
N LEU A 71 14.42 34.42 -8.55
CA LEU A 71 13.00 34.35 -8.91
C LEU A 71 12.08 34.12 -7.72
N GLY A 72 12.62 33.77 -6.55
CA GLY A 72 11.86 33.52 -5.34
C GLY A 72 10.85 32.37 -5.47
N ILE A 73 11.15 31.35 -6.27
CA ILE A 73 10.26 30.18 -6.46
C ILE A 73 10.37 29.30 -5.23
N PRO A 74 9.26 29.05 -4.52
CA PRO A 74 9.25 28.18 -3.34
C PRO A 74 9.64 26.74 -3.68
N VAL A 75 10.25 26.04 -2.72
CA VAL A 75 10.56 24.61 -2.82
C VAL A 75 9.39 23.75 -2.36
N LEU A 76 9.31 22.52 -2.86
CA LEU A 76 8.45 21.48 -2.32
C LEU A 76 9.20 20.68 -1.26
N PHE A 77 8.53 20.28 -0.17
CA PHE A 77 9.06 19.34 0.81
C PHE A 77 8.34 18.03 0.72
N GLY A 78 9.07 16.96 0.37
CA GLY A 78 8.57 15.60 0.26
C GLY A 78 8.95 14.75 1.47
N ILE A 79 8.08 13.77 1.79
CA ILE A 79 8.29 12.82 2.88
C ILE A 79 7.59 11.48 2.59
N ASP A 80 8.11 10.37 3.14
CA ASP A 80 7.46 9.07 3.09
C ASP A 80 6.48 8.90 4.25
N ALA A 81 5.30 9.50 4.11
CA ALA A 81 4.18 9.33 5.03
C ALA A 81 3.20 8.33 4.41
N ILE A 82 3.56 7.03 4.44
CA ILE A 82 2.88 5.96 3.69
C ILE A 82 1.56 5.55 4.35
N HIS A 83 1.55 5.37 5.68
CA HIS A 83 0.37 5.00 6.44
C HIS A 83 0.23 5.83 7.74
N GLY A 84 0.15 7.13 7.58
CA GLY A 84 0.27 8.16 8.58
C GLY A 84 1.59 8.91 8.43
N HIS A 85 1.78 9.99 9.19
CA HIS A 85 3.04 10.73 9.20
C HIS A 85 4.11 10.01 10.06
N GLY A 86 4.40 8.73 9.70
CA GLY A 86 5.15 7.76 10.51
C GLY A 86 6.58 8.15 10.85
N LEU A 87 7.17 9.12 10.16
CA LEU A 87 8.50 9.66 10.47
C LEU A 87 8.47 10.75 11.56
N ASN A 88 7.29 11.18 12.01
CA ASN A 88 7.10 12.02 13.19
C ASN A 88 6.65 11.14 14.38
N ASP A 89 7.43 11.09 15.46
CA ASP A 89 7.21 10.21 16.61
C ASP A 89 5.97 10.55 17.46
N HIS A 90 5.32 11.68 17.20
CA HIS A 90 4.07 12.09 17.85
C HIS A 90 2.85 11.95 16.93
N ALA A 91 3.05 11.62 15.66
CA ALA A 91 1.97 11.53 14.69
C ALA A 91 1.20 10.20 14.78
N THR A 92 0.06 10.17 14.08
CA THR A 92 -0.80 9.01 14.02
C THR A 92 -0.22 7.97 13.05
N ILE A 93 -0.07 6.73 13.52
CA ILE A 93 0.39 5.60 12.71
C ILE A 93 -0.80 4.65 12.49
N PHE A 94 -1.27 4.61 11.26
CA PHE A 94 -2.33 3.71 10.80
C PHE A 94 -1.81 2.27 10.60
N PRO A 95 -2.70 1.29 10.41
CA PRO A 95 -2.30 0.01 9.82
C PRO A 95 -1.55 0.23 8.50
N SER A 96 -0.59 -0.66 8.17
CA SER A 96 0.07 -0.63 6.86
C SER A 96 -0.95 -0.64 5.72
N GLN A 97 -0.58 -0.24 4.49
CA GLN A 97 -1.53 -0.25 3.37
C GLN A 97 -2.14 -1.65 3.16
N LEU A 98 -1.35 -2.71 3.30
CA LEU A 98 -1.84 -4.09 3.19
C LEU A 98 -2.86 -4.43 4.29
N ALA A 99 -2.55 -4.08 5.53
CA ALA A 99 -3.49 -4.27 6.64
C ALA A 99 -4.75 -3.43 6.47
N CYS A 100 -4.62 -2.16 6.06
CA CYS A 100 -5.74 -1.27 5.76
C CYS A 100 -6.62 -1.82 4.62
N ALA A 101 -6.01 -2.45 3.60
CA ALA A 101 -6.74 -3.06 2.49
C ALA A 101 -7.63 -4.23 2.94
N CYS A 102 -7.32 -4.91 4.06
CA CYS A 102 -8.22 -5.91 4.65
C CYS A 102 -9.59 -5.33 5.03
N ALA A 103 -9.70 -4.02 5.24
CA ALA A 103 -10.97 -3.38 5.51
C ALA A 103 -11.94 -3.43 4.31
N TRP A 104 -11.45 -3.49 3.07
CA TRP A 104 -12.25 -3.38 1.85
C TRP A 104 -13.22 -2.20 1.92
N ASP A 105 -12.73 -1.07 2.43
CA ASP A 105 -13.53 0.10 2.74
C ASP A 105 -12.82 1.37 2.27
N LYS A 106 -13.41 2.02 1.26
CA LYS A 106 -12.84 3.24 0.66
C LYS A 106 -12.86 4.42 1.61
N ASP A 107 -13.81 4.48 2.53
CA ASP A 107 -13.90 5.57 3.50
C ASP A 107 -12.77 5.49 4.52
N ILE A 108 -12.34 4.27 4.91
CA ILE A 108 -11.18 4.06 5.76
C ILE A 108 -9.88 4.52 5.06
N ALA A 109 -9.70 4.16 3.78
CA ALA A 109 -8.53 4.59 3.01
C ALA A 109 -8.51 6.12 2.83
N ARG A 110 -9.67 6.73 2.55
CA ARG A 110 -9.81 8.18 2.45
C ARG A 110 -9.50 8.87 3.77
N GLU A 111 -10.06 8.39 4.88
CA GLU A 111 -9.82 8.96 6.23
C GLU A 111 -8.34 8.88 6.62
N MET A 112 -7.65 7.77 6.31
CA MET A 112 -6.20 7.64 6.48
C MET A 112 -5.46 8.73 5.70
N GLY A 113 -5.85 8.98 4.45
CA GLY A 113 -5.28 10.05 3.63
C GLY A 113 -5.52 11.45 4.22
N GLU A 114 -6.75 11.76 4.66
CA GLU A 114 -7.12 13.04 5.24
C GLU A 114 -6.34 13.35 6.52
N VAL A 115 -6.24 12.37 7.43
CA VAL A 115 -5.49 12.51 8.67
C VAL A 115 -4.00 12.71 8.39
N THR A 116 -3.42 11.89 7.51
CA THR A 116 -2.01 12.00 7.12
C THR A 116 -1.72 13.37 6.50
N ALA A 117 -2.58 13.85 5.61
CA ALA A 117 -2.42 15.17 4.98
C ALA A 117 -2.39 16.30 6.01
N ARG A 118 -3.34 16.32 6.94
CA ARG A 118 -3.40 17.34 8.01
C ARG A 118 -2.16 17.34 8.90
N GLU A 119 -1.66 16.15 9.27
CA GLU A 119 -0.47 16.06 10.11
C GLU A 119 0.80 16.48 9.36
N VAL A 120 0.98 16.03 8.11
CA VAL A 120 2.10 16.42 7.25
C VAL A 120 2.08 17.93 6.95
N ALA A 121 0.91 18.50 6.62
CA ALA A 121 0.76 19.93 6.40
C ALA A 121 1.02 20.76 7.67
N THR A 122 0.68 20.22 8.85
CA THR A 122 0.94 20.87 10.13
C THR A 122 2.44 20.94 10.46
N ASP A 123 3.23 19.98 9.99
CA ASP A 123 4.69 20.03 10.01
C ASP A 123 5.29 20.94 8.92
N GLY A 124 4.45 21.61 8.13
CA GLY A 124 4.88 22.54 7.06
C GLY A 124 5.34 21.86 5.78
N LEU A 125 5.02 20.58 5.59
CA LEU A 125 5.41 19.80 4.42
C LEU A 125 4.30 19.80 3.36
N HIS A 126 4.67 19.48 2.11
CA HIS A 126 3.82 19.70 0.96
C HIS A 126 3.37 18.42 0.23
N TRP A 127 4.09 17.30 0.44
CA TRP A 127 4.06 16.19 -0.48
C TRP A 127 4.38 14.87 0.22
N THR A 128 3.51 13.86 0.06
CA THR A 128 3.83 12.49 0.51
C THR A 128 4.08 11.57 -0.67
N PHE A 129 5.01 10.61 -0.52
CA PHE A 129 5.27 9.56 -1.52
C PHE A 129 4.35 8.35 -1.30
N SER A 130 3.06 8.60 -1.36
CA SER A 130 1.96 7.65 -1.20
C SER A 130 0.79 8.06 -2.12
N PRO A 131 -0.02 7.11 -2.65
CA PRO A 131 -0.07 5.68 -2.35
C PRO A 131 0.91 4.82 -3.15
N VAL A 132 1.25 3.64 -2.57
CA VAL A 132 1.94 2.58 -3.30
C VAL A 132 0.90 1.75 -4.06
N LEU A 133 0.90 1.84 -5.39
CA LEU A 133 -0.05 1.17 -6.29
C LEU A 133 0.54 -0.07 -6.97
N CYS A 134 1.71 -0.51 -6.51
CA CYS A 134 2.29 -1.78 -6.90
C CYS A 134 1.41 -2.94 -6.43
N LEU A 135 1.48 -4.07 -7.13
CA LEU A 135 0.73 -5.27 -6.76
C LEU A 135 1.64 -6.27 -6.05
N GLY A 136 1.21 -6.77 -4.88
CA GLY A 136 1.94 -7.74 -4.07
C GLY A 136 1.75 -9.18 -4.55
N ARG A 137 1.99 -9.50 -5.82
CA ARG A 137 1.70 -10.81 -6.42
C ARG A 137 2.69 -11.90 -6.02
N ASP A 138 3.96 -11.57 -5.89
CA ASP A 138 4.98 -12.46 -5.33
C ASP A 138 5.29 -12.04 -3.89
N THR A 139 4.81 -12.81 -2.93
CA THR A 139 4.92 -12.47 -1.51
C THR A 139 6.33 -12.57 -0.94
N ARG A 140 7.31 -13.04 -1.72
CA ARG A 140 8.74 -12.98 -1.37
C ARG A 140 9.29 -11.56 -1.42
N TRP A 141 8.69 -10.66 -2.19
CA TRP A 141 9.09 -9.26 -2.27
C TRP A 141 9.05 -8.57 -0.90
N GLY A 142 10.08 -7.77 -0.59
CA GLY A 142 10.24 -7.10 0.70
C GLY A 142 9.13 -6.10 1.02
N ARG A 143 8.60 -5.40 0.01
CA ARG A 143 7.70 -4.25 0.13
C ARG A 143 6.20 -4.59 -0.02
N VAL A 144 5.81 -5.82 0.23
CA VAL A 144 4.39 -6.26 0.09
C VAL A 144 3.46 -5.51 1.05
N ASP A 145 3.90 -5.21 2.27
CA ASP A 145 3.13 -4.48 3.29
C ASP A 145 2.77 -3.05 2.88
N GLU A 146 3.56 -2.43 1.98
CA GLU A 146 3.30 -1.11 1.45
C GLU A 146 2.18 -1.10 0.39
N THR A 147 1.77 -2.26 -0.15
CA THR A 147 0.78 -2.39 -1.23
C THR A 147 -0.64 -2.56 -0.70
N PHE A 148 -1.65 -2.35 -1.56
CA PHE A 148 -3.03 -2.73 -1.27
C PHE A 148 -3.34 -4.20 -1.64
N GLY A 149 -2.32 -5.05 -1.82
CA GLY A 149 -2.45 -6.46 -2.13
C GLY A 149 -2.24 -6.81 -3.60
N GLU A 150 -2.84 -7.92 -4.06
CA GLU A 150 -2.54 -8.53 -5.36
C GLU A 150 -3.45 -8.09 -6.51
N ASP A 151 -4.57 -7.43 -6.19
CA ASP A 151 -5.64 -7.16 -7.14
C ASP A 151 -5.62 -5.72 -7.68
N PRO A 152 -5.63 -5.52 -9.01
CA PRO A 152 -5.56 -4.19 -9.59
C PRO A 152 -6.84 -3.36 -9.38
N TYR A 153 -8.01 -3.98 -9.27
CA TYR A 153 -9.26 -3.26 -9.05
C TYR A 153 -9.33 -2.72 -7.61
N LEU A 154 -9.06 -3.59 -6.61
CA LEU A 154 -9.04 -3.20 -5.20
C LEU A 154 -7.97 -2.14 -4.95
N ALA A 155 -6.74 -2.35 -5.44
CA ALA A 155 -5.65 -1.38 -5.33
C ALA A 155 -6.02 -0.03 -5.96
N GLY A 156 -6.72 -0.06 -7.09
CA GLY A 156 -7.20 1.16 -7.75
C GLY A 156 -8.29 1.89 -6.96
N GLU A 157 -9.28 1.17 -6.41
CA GLU A 157 -10.37 1.78 -5.61
C GLU A 157 -9.85 2.41 -4.31
N LEU A 158 -8.97 1.72 -3.59
CA LEU A 158 -8.37 2.23 -2.36
C LEU A 158 -7.34 3.33 -2.66
N GLY A 159 -6.58 3.19 -3.76
CA GLY A 159 -5.65 4.20 -4.25
C GLY A 159 -6.35 5.51 -4.64
N GLU A 160 -7.49 5.43 -5.33
CA GLU A 160 -8.32 6.60 -5.63
C GLU A 160 -8.79 7.28 -4.33
N ALA A 161 -9.28 6.49 -3.37
CA ALA A 161 -9.83 7.01 -2.13
C ALA A 161 -8.78 7.74 -1.29
N ILE A 162 -7.59 7.17 -1.13
CA ILE A 162 -6.51 7.79 -0.35
C ILE A 162 -5.94 9.04 -1.03
N VAL A 163 -5.85 9.07 -2.38
CA VAL A 163 -5.47 10.28 -3.14
C VAL A 163 -6.45 11.41 -2.86
N ARG A 164 -7.76 11.12 -2.87
CA ARG A 164 -8.78 12.11 -2.51
C ARG A 164 -8.64 12.58 -1.05
N GLY A 165 -8.22 11.72 -0.15
CA GLY A 165 -7.91 12.08 1.22
C GLY A 165 -6.71 13.03 1.32
N TYR A 166 -5.60 12.71 0.63
CA TYR A 166 -4.40 13.56 0.65
C TYR A 166 -4.64 14.94 0.03
N GLN A 167 -5.30 14.99 -1.13
CA GLN A 167 -5.38 16.19 -1.95
C GLN A 167 -6.67 16.99 -1.77
N GLY A 168 -7.73 16.37 -1.21
CA GLY A 168 -9.04 17.00 -1.07
C GLY A 168 -9.58 17.51 -2.39
N ASP A 169 -10.49 18.47 -2.31
CA ASP A 169 -11.05 19.16 -3.48
C ASP A 169 -10.25 20.42 -3.85
N ASP A 170 -9.37 20.90 -2.96
CA ASP A 170 -8.57 22.11 -3.14
C ASP A 170 -7.17 21.98 -2.52
N LEU A 171 -6.16 21.77 -3.37
CA LEU A 171 -4.75 21.73 -2.94
C LEU A 171 -4.22 23.09 -2.43
N SER A 172 -4.92 24.20 -2.69
CA SER A 172 -4.49 25.53 -2.27
C SER A 172 -4.89 25.88 -0.84
N ASP A 173 -5.62 25.02 -0.18
CA ASP A 173 -6.03 25.23 1.21
C ASP A 173 -4.95 25.04 2.27
N GLY A 174 -4.56 25.09 3.13
CA GLY A 174 -3.41 24.87 4.02
C GLY A 174 -3.34 23.47 4.63
N GLU A 175 -4.33 22.59 4.42
CA GLU A 175 -4.45 21.30 5.12
C GLU A 175 -4.19 20.09 4.21
N HIS A 176 -4.39 20.22 2.90
CA HIS A 176 -4.16 19.14 1.93
C HIS A 176 -2.75 19.20 1.33
N ILE A 177 -2.23 18.06 0.90
CA ILE A 177 -0.88 17.87 0.37
C ILE A 177 -0.90 17.12 -0.96
N LEU A 178 0.20 17.11 -1.69
CA LEU A 178 0.35 16.30 -2.89
C LEU A 178 0.42 14.81 -2.53
N ALA A 179 -0.31 14.00 -3.26
CA ALA A 179 -0.12 12.56 -3.36
C ALA A 179 0.93 12.22 -4.41
N CYS A 180 1.57 11.05 -4.31
CA CYS A 180 2.47 10.50 -5.31
C CYS A 180 2.12 9.05 -5.58
N ALA A 181 1.50 8.78 -6.73
CA ALA A 181 1.23 7.43 -7.17
C ALA A 181 2.56 6.70 -7.47
N LYS A 182 2.88 5.62 -6.74
CA LYS A 182 4.16 4.93 -6.89
C LYS A 182 4.03 3.41 -6.83
N HIS A 183 4.96 2.65 -7.36
CA HIS A 183 6.06 3.05 -8.22
C HIS A 183 5.67 2.71 -9.67
N TYR A 184 5.64 3.70 -10.52
CA TYR A 184 5.21 3.57 -11.91
C TYR A 184 6.36 2.98 -12.75
N ILE A 185 6.27 1.73 -13.23
CA ILE A 185 5.13 0.83 -13.29
C ILE A 185 5.62 -0.63 -13.23
N GLY A 186 4.79 -1.54 -12.70
CA GLY A 186 5.14 -2.98 -12.66
C GLY A 186 6.16 -3.37 -11.59
N TYR A 187 6.54 -2.47 -10.70
CA TYR A 187 7.41 -2.76 -9.56
C TYR A 187 6.72 -3.75 -8.60
N GLY A 188 7.46 -4.76 -8.15
CA GLY A 188 6.92 -5.92 -7.43
C GLY A 188 6.78 -7.18 -8.29
N GLU A 189 6.83 -7.07 -9.63
CA GLU A 189 6.83 -8.20 -10.59
C GLU A 189 8.25 -8.59 -11.04
N ALA A 190 9.28 -8.14 -10.32
CA ALA A 190 10.66 -8.47 -10.65
C ALA A 190 10.93 -9.97 -10.59
N VAL A 191 11.80 -10.44 -11.47
CA VAL A 191 12.17 -11.87 -11.57
C VAL A 191 12.67 -12.40 -10.23
N GLY A 192 11.96 -13.38 -9.68
CA GLY A 192 12.25 -13.98 -8.37
C GLY A 192 11.93 -13.07 -7.19
N ALA A 193 11.03 -12.10 -7.38
CA ALA A 193 10.62 -11.10 -6.38
C ALA A 193 11.79 -10.30 -5.79
N ARG A 194 12.89 -10.18 -6.53
CA ARG A 194 14.08 -9.43 -6.08
C ARG A 194 13.88 -7.94 -6.33
N ASP A 195 13.98 -7.20 -5.27
CA ASP A 195 13.76 -5.76 -5.29
C ASP A 195 14.61 -5.04 -6.36
N ALA A 196 14.04 -4.06 -7.05
CA ALA A 196 14.67 -3.27 -8.10
C ALA A 196 15.25 -4.05 -9.31
N CYS A 197 14.88 -5.32 -9.50
CA CYS A 197 15.31 -6.14 -10.63
C CYS A 197 14.39 -6.01 -11.85
N ASP A 198 14.79 -6.60 -12.98
CA ASP A 198 14.04 -6.62 -14.23
C ASP A 198 12.68 -7.30 -14.10
N THR A 199 11.68 -6.80 -14.86
CA THR A 199 10.35 -7.40 -14.96
C THR A 199 10.16 -8.04 -16.33
N GLU A 200 10.02 -9.35 -16.37
CA GLU A 200 9.71 -10.07 -17.61
C GLU A 200 8.23 -9.94 -17.99
N MET A 201 7.84 -8.78 -18.48
CA MET A 201 6.46 -8.56 -18.92
C MET A 201 6.38 -7.86 -20.28
N THR A 202 5.24 -7.98 -20.92
CA THR A 202 4.92 -7.25 -22.16
C THR A 202 4.19 -5.95 -21.84
N TYR A 203 4.24 -4.97 -22.74
CA TYR A 203 3.45 -3.73 -22.60
C TYR A 203 1.94 -4.01 -22.58
N ARG A 204 1.47 -5.05 -23.25
CA ARG A 204 0.08 -5.49 -23.15
C ARG A 204 -0.29 -5.86 -21.71
N ARG A 205 0.53 -6.70 -21.03
CA ARG A 205 0.30 -7.07 -19.64
C ARG A 205 0.42 -5.87 -18.69
N LEU A 206 1.39 -5.00 -18.94
CA LEU A 206 1.56 -3.76 -18.20
C LEU A 206 0.27 -2.91 -18.23
N ARG A 207 -0.31 -2.70 -19.43
CA ARG A 207 -1.55 -1.92 -19.62
C ARG A 207 -2.78 -2.60 -19.04
N GLU A 208 -2.87 -3.91 -19.09
CA GLU A 208 -4.04 -4.66 -18.62
C GLU A 208 -4.06 -4.82 -17.11
N THR A 209 -2.90 -5.04 -16.48
CA THR A 209 -2.82 -5.42 -15.07
C THR A 209 -2.28 -4.30 -14.16
N PHE A 210 -1.23 -3.61 -14.59
CA PHE A 210 -0.50 -2.69 -13.70
C PHE A 210 -0.87 -1.22 -13.88
N LEU A 211 -1.40 -0.84 -15.05
CA LEU A 211 -1.81 0.53 -15.33
C LEU A 211 -3.13 0.94 -14.64
N PRO A 212 -4.17 0.06 -14.52
CA PRO A 212 -5.48 0.47 -14.02
C PRO A 212 -5.49 1.14 -12.63
N PRO A 213 -4.69 0.72 -11.62
CA PRO A 213 -4.60 1.45 -10.35
C PRO A 213 -4.12 2.90 -10.51
N PHE A 214 -3.15 3.12 -11.38
CA PHE A 214 -2.61 4.45 -11.69
C PHE A 214 -3.63 5.32 -12.44
N GLU A 215 -4.35 4.74 -13.43
CA GLU A 215 -5.42 5.45 -14.13
C GLU A 215 -6.50 5.96 -13.17
N LYS A 216 -6.88 5.17 -12.15
CA LYS A 216 -7.83 5.59 -11.12
C LYS A 216 -7.27 6.73 -10.25
N ALA A 217 -6.02 6.63 -9.83
CA ALA A 217 -5.35 7.68 -9.07
C ALA A 217 -5.27 9.00 -9.88
N PHE A 218 -4.95 8.93 -11.17
CA PHE A 218 -4.88 10.11 -12.05
C PHE A 218 -6.27 10.73 -12.27
N ARG A 219 -7.31 9.92 -12.44
CA ARG A 219 -8.71 10.41 -12.47
C ARG A 219 -9.15 11.07 -11.16
N ALA A 220 -8.60 10.64 -10.03
CA ALA A 220 -8.78 11.32 -8.74
C ALA A 220 -8.01 12.64 -8.62
N GLY A 221 -7.19 12.99 -9.63
CA GLY A 221 -6.40 14.22 -9.65
C GLY A 221 -5.01 14.08 -9.01
N CYS A 222 -4.48 12.86 -8.84
CA CYS A 222 -3.13 12.66 -8.31
C CYS A 222 -2.12 13.51 -9.05
N ALA A 223 -1.46 14.41 -8.35
CA ALA A 223 -0.65 15.46 -8.95
C ALA A 223 0.80 15.04 -9.25
N THR A 224 1.25 13.91 -8.70
CA THR A 224 2.62 13.43 -8.92
C THR A 224 2.67 11.92 -9.10
N VAL A 225 3.69 11.44 -9.80
CA VAL A 225 3.96 10.01 -10.01
C VAL A 225 5.45 9.73 -9.84
N MET A 226 5.80 8.62 -9.21
CA MET A 226 7.21 8.21 -9.04
C MET A 226 7.52 7.03 -9.95
N THR A 227 8.61 7.15 -10.75
CA THR A 227 9.08 6.12 -11.67
C THR A 227 9.75 4.96 -10.90
N ALA A 228 9.41 3.73 -11.24
CA ALA A 228 9.98 2.53 -10.59
C ALA A 228 11.47 2.31 -10.92
N TYR A 229 12.17 1.57 -10.06
CA TYR A 229 13.56 1.17 -10.26
C TYR A 229 13.78 0.17 -11.38
N GLY A 230 12.81 -0.72 -11.63
CA GLY A 230 12.95 -1.84 -12.54
C GLY A 230 13.09 -1.47 -14.01
N SER A 231 12.96 -2.48 -14.84
CA SER A 231 13.02 -2.37 -16.31
C SER A 231 11.92 -3.21 -16.96
N ILE A 232 11.63 -2.93 -18.21
CA ILE A 232 10.75 -3.73 -19.06
C ILE A 232 11.49 -4.05 -20.36
N ASP A 233 11.55 -5.34 -20.72
CA ASP A 233 12.23 -5.79 -21.93
C ASP A 233 13.67 -5.23 -22.02
N GLY A 234 14.38 -5.21 -20.88
CA GLY A 234 15.73 -4.70 -20.75
C GLY A 234 15.88 -3.17 -20.80
N THR A 235 14.77 -2.41 -20.89
CA THR A 235 14.79 -0.95 -20.86
C THR A 235 14.40 -0.44 -19.47
N PRO A 236 15.28 0.27 -18.74
CA PRO A 236 14.92 0.87 -17.45
C PRO A 236 13.73 1.81 -17.58
N PHE A 237 12.77 1.75 -16.64
CA PHE A 237 11.59 2.63 -16.69
C PHE A 237 11.96 4.11 -16.69
N THR A 238 13.04 4.49 -16.00
CA THR A 238 13.57 5.87 -16.00
C THR A 238 14.06 6.31 -17.39
N ALA A 239 14.39 5.39 -18.31
CA ALA A 239 14.83 5.67 -19.68
C ALA A 239 13.78 5.25 -20.74
N ASP A 240 12.60 4.76 -20.33
CA ASP A 240 11.58 4.24 -21.24
C ASP A 240 10.59 5.32 -21.70
N GLU A 241 10.83 5.90 -22.86
CA GLU A 241 9.94 6.88 -23.48
C GLU A 241 8.52 6.36 -23.73
N LYS A 242 8.37 5.04 -24.03
CA LYS A 242 7.06 4.46 -24.28
C LYS A 242 6.20 4.47 -23.02
N SER A 243 6.75 4.04 -21.88
CA SER A 243 6.04 4.08 -20.60
C SER A 243 5.75 5.50 -20.15
N MET A 244 6.72 6.42 -20.25
CA MET A 244 6.61 7.76 -19.68
C MET A 244 5.84 8.73 -20.56
N LYS A 245 5.96 8.66 -21.88
CA LYS A 245 5.27 9.57 -22.79
C LYS A 245 4.00 8.99 -23.37
N ALA A 246 4.09 7.82 -24.05
CA ALA A 246 2.95 7.26 -24.74
C ALA A 246 1.89 6.75 -23.76
N ILE A 247 2.29 5.98 -22.73
CA ILE A 247 1.36 5.37 -21.78
C ILE A 247 0.97 6.37 -20.69
N LEU A 248 1.92 6.93 -19.96
CA LEU A 248 1.63 7.83 -18.83
C LEU A 248 0.92 9.11 -19.27
N ARG A 249 1.52 9.85 -20.20
CA ARG A 249 0.98 11.14 -20.67
C ARG A 249 -0.12 10.97 -21.70
N GLY A 250 0.07 10.04 -22.67
CA GLY A 250 -0.87 9.81 -23.75
C GLY A 250 -2.11 9.05 -23.33
N ASP A 251 -1.97 7.78 -22.94
CA ASP A 251 -3.13 6.90 -22.71
C ASP A 251 -3.79 7.16 -21.35
N ALA A 252 -2.99 7.26 -20.28
CA ALA A 252 -3.51 7.49 -18.93
C ALA A 252 -3.85 8.97 -18.64
N GLY A 253 -3.42 9.91 -19.51
CA GLY A 253 -3.77 11.33 -19.43
C GLY A 253 -3.22 12.05 -18.20
N PHE A 254 -2.08 11.59 -17.65
CA PHE A 254 -1.46 12.23 -16.49
C PHE A 254 -0.96 13.64 -16.80
N ASP A 255 -1.42 14.65 -16.04
CA ASP A 255 -1.13 16.07 -16.24
C ASP A 255 -0.33 16.73 -15.12
N GLY A 256 0.13 15.93 -14.13
CA GLY A 256 1.02 16.36 -13.05
C GLY A 256 2.50 16.30 -13.43
N PHE A 257 3.41 16.25 -12.45
CA PHE A 257 4.83 16.00 -12.70
C PHE A 257 5.29 14.64 -12.21
N SER A 258 6.28 14.07 -12.90
CA SER A 258 6.94 12.82 -12.51
C SER A 258 8.21 13.09 -11.72
N VAL A 259 8.53 12.20 -10.76
CA VAL A 259 9.80 12.18 -10.05
C VAL A 259 10.42 10.78 -10.20
N THR A 260 11.74 10.68 -10.35
CA THR A 260 12.41 9.39 -10.28
C THR A 260 12.41 8.87 -8.85
N ASP A 261 12.57 7.56 -8.65
CA ASP A 261 12.89 7.03 -7.35
C ASP A 261 14.33 7.39 -6.94
N TRP A 262 14.73 7.02 -5.71
CA TRP A 262 16.00 7.39 -5.09
C TRP A 262 17.21 7.06 -5.97
N ASP A 263 17.94 8.10 -6.35
CA ASP A 263 19.15 8.04 -7.21
C ASP A 263 18.97 7.28 -8.54
N ASN A 264 17.71 7.13 -9.01
CA ASN A 264 17.39 6.27 -10.14
C ASN A 264 17.88 6.81 -11.49
N CYS A 265 18.16 8.11 -11.62
CA CYS A 265 18.84 8.64 -12.78
C CYS A 265 20.33 8.19 -12.81
N HIS A 266 21.02 8.22 -11.68
CA HIS A 266 22.42 7.74 -11.56
C HIS A 266 22.51 6.22 -11.68
N SER A 267 21.46 5.48 -11.32
CA SER A 267 21.40 4.02 -11.46
C SER A 267 21.50 3.55 -12.91
N LEU A 268 21.10 4.37 -13.89
CA LEU A 268 21.28 4.08 -15.33
C LEU A 268 22.77 3.85 -15.68
N LEU A 269 23.68 4.52 -14.95
CA LEU A 269 25.11 4.36 -15.09
C LEU A 269 25.64 3.24 -14.19
N THR A 270 25.28 3.24 -12.89
CA THR A 270 25.99 2.44 -11.87
C THR A 270 25.44 1.03 -11.67
N ALA A 271 24.14 0.83 -11.88
CA ALA A 271 23.47 -0.43 -11.66
C ALA A 271 22.95 -1.07 -12.96
N GLN A 272 22.32 -0.28 -13.83
CA GLN A 272 21.67 -0.78 -15.04
C GLN A 272 22.57 -0.74 -16.28
N HIS A 273 23.68 0.03 -16.22
CA HIS A 273 24.74 0.09 -17.24
C HIS A 273 24.25 0.39 -18.68
N VAL A 274 23.20 1.24 -18.81
CA VAL A 274 22.67 1.71 -20.09
C VAL A 274 23.22 3.09 -20.48
N ALA A 275 23.99 3.73 -19.62
CA ALA A 275 24.70 4.98 -19.85
C ALA A 275 26.18 4.81 -19.52
N ALA A 276 27.06 5.47 -20.27
CA ALA A 276 28.52 5.41 -20.06
C ALA A 276 28.99 6.43 -19.00
N ASP A 277 28.24 7.51 -18.82
CA ASP A 277 28.56 8.60 -17.89
C ASP A 277 27.29 9.32 -17.41
N MET A 278 27.43 10.21 -16.42
CA MET A 278 26.29 10.97 -15.87
C MET A 278 25.62 11.89 -16.89
N PRO A 279 26.33 12.57 -17.82
CA PRO A 279 25.72 13.31 -18.92
C PRO A 279 24.79 12.45 -19.79
N GLU A 280 25.19 11.22 -20.16
CA GLU A 280 24.34 10.31 -20.95
C GLU A 280 23.12 9.83 -20.14
N ALA A 281 23.33 9.44 -18.88
CA ALA A 281 22.22 9.07 -17.98
C ALA A 281 21.20 10.18 -17.84
N SER A 282 21.66 11.44 -17.67
CA SER A 282 20.80 12.62 -17.55
C SER A 282 19.98 12.89 -18.82
N VAL A 283 20.64 12.73 -20.00
CA VAL A 283 19.95 12.88 -21.30
C VAL A 283 18.90 11.80 -21.49
N LEU A 284 19.18 10.53 -21.14
CA LEU A 284 18.22 9.43 -21.24
C LEU A 284 17.01 9.68 -20.32
N ALA A 285 17.25 9.99 -19.05
CA ALA A 285 16.19 10.23 -18.08
C ALA A 285 15.28 11.42 -18.47
N ALA A 286 15.89 12.55 -18.85
CA ALA A 286 15.14 13.74 -19.27
C ALA A 286 14.34 13.50 -20.56
N LYS A 287 14.96 12.86 -21.58
CA LYS A 287 14.28 12.53 -22.84
C LYS A 287 13.15 11.53 -22.65
N ALA A 288 13.27 10.62 -21.71
CA ALA A 288 12.18 9.69 -21.39
C ALA A 288 10.93 10.42 -20.86
N GLY A 289 11.08 11.60 -20.25
CA GLY A 289 9.98 12.43 -19.76
C GLY A 289 9.88 12.45 -18.22
N ASN A 290 10.99 12.18 -17.52
CA ASN A 290 11.07 12.43 -16.08
C ASN A 290 11.23 13.94 -15.83
N ASP A 291 10.39 14.49 -14.96
CA ASP A 291 10.37 15.94 -14.69
C ASP A 291 11.31 16.31 -13.54
N MET A 292 11.43 15.45 -12.52
CA MET A 292 12.26 15.69 -11.34
C MET A 292 13.14 14.49 -11.02
N MET A 293 14.42 14.74 -10.70
CA MET A 293 15.40 13.72 -10.35
C MET A 293 15.56 13.67 -8.83
N MET A 294 15.07 12.60 -8.21
CA MET A 294 15.25 12.39 -6.77
C MET A 294 16.70 12.03 -6.50
N THR A 295 17.36 12.81 -5.67
CA THR A 295 18.72 12.63 -5.12
C THR A 295 19.88 12.53 -6.11
N SER A 296 19.63 12.41 -7.40
CA SER A 296 20.68 12.38 -8.44
C SER A 296 21.25 13.80 -8.72
N LEU A 297 21.99 14.38 -7.76
CA LEU A 297 22.44 15.76 -7.81
C LEU A 297 23.35 16.07 -9.02
N GLY A 298 24.08 15.07 -9.51
CA GLY A 298 24.93 15.18 -10.70
C GLY A 298 24.15 15.52 -11.99
N PHE A 299 22.80 15.34 -11.97
CA PHE A 299 21.94 15.73 -13.08
C PHE A 299 22.04 17.22 -13.40
N TYR A 300 22.18 18.08 -12.38
CA TYR A 300 22.21 19.53 -12.56
C TYR A 300 23.27 19.99 -13.57
N ASP A 301 24.53 19.70 -13.31
CA ASP A 301 25.64 20.08 -14.18
C ASP A 301 25.56 19.34 -15.53
N ALA A 302 25.22 18.06 -15.50
CA ALA A 302 25.12 17.20 -16.68
C ALA A 302 24.02 17.69 -17.67
N ALA A 303 22.86 18.11 -17.18
CA ALA A 303 21.79 18.63 -18.02
C ALA A 303 22.19 19.97 -18.68
N ILE A 304 22.82 20.87 -17.91
CA ILE A 304 23.33 22.15 -18.42
C ILE A 304 24.36 21.93 -19.55
N ASP A 305 25.31 21.04 -19.31
CA ASP A 305 26.35 20.73 -20.31
C ASP A 305 25.77 20.03 -21.54
N ALA A 306 24.75 19.17 -21.36
CA ALA A 306 24.06 18.50 -22.46
C ALA A 306 23.32 19.49 -23.36
N VAL A 307 22.64 20.50 -22.78
CA VAL A 307 21.97 21.56 -23.54
C VAL A 307 23.01 22.42 -24.26
N ARG A 308 24.04 22.90 -23.58
CA ARG A 308 25.09 23.73 -24.17
C ARG A 308 25.83 23.04 -25.30
N SER A 309 26.02 21.73 -25.22
CA SER A 309 26.65 20.93 -26.27
C SER A 309 25.71 20.49 -27.38
N GLY A 310 24.40 20.77 -27.29
CA GLY A 310 23.39 20.39 -28.27
C GLY A 310 22.98 18.90 -28.21
N LYS A 311 23.34 18.16 -27.16
CA LYS A 311 22.93 16.77 -26.94
C LYS A 311 21.50 16.64 -26.41
N LEU A 312 21.02 17.67 -25.72
CA LEU A 312 19.65 17.81 -25.20
C LEU A 312 19.06 19.12 -25.68
N ASP A 313 17.80 19.10 -26.12
CA ASP A 313 17.06 20.31 -26.43
C ASP A 313 16.59 20.97 -25.13
N GLU A 314 16.79 22.28 -24.99
CA GLU A 314 16.35 23.04 -23.82
C GLU A 314 14.83 22.94 -23.62
N ALA A 315 14.07 22.75 -24.70
CA ALA A 315 12.62 22.53 -24.64
C ALA A 315 12.20 21.31 -23.77
N VAL A 316 13.08 20.30 -23.64
CA VAL A 316 12.82 19.16 -22.74
C VAL A 316 12.82 19.61 -21.28
N LEU A 317 13.74 20.49 -20.90
CA LEU A 317 13.76 21.08 -19.56
C LEU A 317 12.57 22.02 -19.35
N ASP A 318 12.20 22.77 -20.39
CA ASP A 318 11.04 23.66 -20.35
C ASP A 318 9.75 22.90 -20.06
N ASP A 319 9.56 21.74 -20.70
CA ASP A 319 8.38 20.90 -20.48
C ASP A 319 8.35 20.34 -19.04
N ALA A 320 9.47 19.81 -18.53
CA ALA A 320 9.59 19.32 -17.18
C ALA A 320 9.31 20.41 -16.13
N VAL A 321 9.95 21.58 -16.29
CA VAL A 321 9.76 22.73 -15.39
C VAL A 321 8.32 23.27 -15.46
N ARG A 322 7.70 23.26 -16.64
CA ARG A 322 6.28 23.63 -16.81
C ARG A 322 5.37 22.75 -15.97
N HIS A 323 5.56 21.42 -15.96
CA HIS A 323 4.80 20.49 -15.12
C HIS A 323 5.01 20.81 -13.64
N ILE A 324 6.24 20.96 -13.19
CA ILE A 324 6.58 21.28 -11.79
C ILE A 324 5.93 22.59 -11.34
N LEU A 325 6.11 23.66 -12.13
CA LEU A 325 5.55 24.98 -11.81
C LEU A 325 4.02 24.96 -11.83
N THR A 326 3.40 24.19 -12.72
CA THR A 326 1.93 24.04 -12.77
C THR A 326 1.41 23.49 -11.45
N VAL A 327 2.03 22.44 -10.91
CA VAL A 327 1.63 21.86 -9.63
C VAL A 327 1.89 22.86 -8.49
N LYS A 328 3.02 23.54 -8.44
CA LYS A 328 3.29 24.60 -7.45
C LYS A 328 2.24 25.72 -7.50
N CYS A 329 1.78 26.11 -8.69
CA CYS A 329 0.71 27.09 -8.86
C CYS A 329 -0.67 26.56 -8.41
N ARG A 330 -1.00 25.29 -8.72
CA ARG A 330 -2.23 24.62 -8.22
C ARG A 330 -2.29 24.61 -6.69
N MET A 331 -1.16 24.43 -6.02
CA MET A 331 -1.03 24.53 -4.57
C MET A 331 -1.02 25.98 -4.03
N ASN A 332 -1.02 26.98 -4.91
CA ASN A 332 -0.85 28.39 -4.54
C ASN A 332 0.47 28.70 -3.79
N LEU A 333 1.51 27.89 -3.97
CA LEU A 333 2.78 28.03 -3.24
C LEU A 333 3.50 29.35 -3.53
N LEU A 334 3.35 29.93 -4.73
CA LEU A 334 3.97 31.22 -5.08
C LEU A 334 3.44 32.36 -4.21
N ALA A 335 2.22 32.28 -3.72
CA ALA A 335 1.62 33.30 -2.82
C ALA A 335 1.68 32.86 -1.36
N GLN A 336 1.63 31.56 -1.09
CA GLN A 336 1.63 30.96 0.24
C GLN A 336 2.64 29.79 0.27
N PRO A 337 3.93 30.08 0.46
CA PRO A 337 5.00 29.09 0.35
C PRO A 337 5.02 28.06 1.51
N GLU A 338 4.31 28.32 2.58
CA GLU A 338 4.21 27.43 3.74
C GLU A 338 2.78 26.90 3.87
N LYS A 339 2.65 25.61 4.20
CA LYS A 339 1.38 25.04 4.64
C LYS A 339 1.07 25.52 6.05
N SER A 340 -0.18 25.90 6.29
CA SER A 340 -0.60 26.36 7.62
C SER A 340 -0.96 25.20 8.55
N GLY A 341 -1.39 24.09 7.99
CA GLY A 341 -1.89 22.96 8.74
C GLY A 341 -2.98 23.34 9.74
N ARG A 342 -3.20 22.46 10.71
CA ARG A 342 -4.11 22.68 11.82
C ARG A 342 -3.32 22.55 13.14
N PRO A 343 -3.00 23.65 13.82
CA PRO A 343 -2.22 23.58 15.05
C PRO A 343 -2.83 22.62 16.07
N GLY A 344 -1.99 21.73 16.65
CA GLY A 344 -2.39 20.77 17.67
C GLY A 344 -3.14 19.53 17.15
N CYS A 345 -3.18 19.28 15.83
CA CYS A 345 -3.82 18.07 15.29
C CYS A 345 -2.89 16.87 15.24
N ILE A 346 -1.55 17.02 15.26
CA ILE A 346 -0.61 15.89 15.20
C ILE A 346 -0.87 14.96 16.38
N GLY A 347 -1.23 13.70 16.10
CA GLY A 347 -1.55 12.69 17.09
C GLY A 347 -2.73 13.03 18.00
N CYS A 348 -3.64 13.92 17.60
CA CYS A 348 -4.80 14.29 18.41
C CYS A 348 -5.79 13.12 18.54
N GLU A 349 -6.69 13.22 19.54
CA GLU A 349 -7.67 12.16 19.83
C GLU A 349 -8.54 11.79 18.60
N GLU A 350 -8.97 12.76 17.80
CA GLU A 350 -9.74 12.52 16.56
C GLU A 350 -8.97 11.62 15.61
N HIS A 351 -7.68 11.88 15.40
CA HIS A 351 -6.81 11.12 14.52
C HIS A 351 -6.50 9.72 15.10
N GLN A 352 -6.30 9.61 16.41
CA GLN A 352 -6.14 8.32 17.08
C GLN A 352 -7.38 7.43 16.91
N GLN A 353 -8.58 8.02 17.05
CA GLN A 353 -9.83 7.27 16.81
C GLN A 353 -10.00 6.83 15.35
N ALA A 354 -9.50 7.60 14.39
CA ALA A 354 -9.44 7.16 12.99
C ALA A 354 -8.53 5.94 12.81
N ALA A 355 -7.33 5.95 13.39
CA ALA A 355 -6.43 4.81 13.37
C ALA A 355 -7.02 3.56 14.05
N LEU A 356 -7.74 3.73 15.17
CA LEU A 356 -8.44 2.63 15.84
C LEU A 356 -9.58 2.07 14.97
N ARG A 357 -10.36 2.92 14.28
CA ARG A 357 -11.39 2.45 13.32
C ARG A 357 -10.76 1.62 12.20
N ALA A 358 -9.67 2.10 11.63
CA ALA A 358 -8.95 1.40 10.57
C ALA A 358 -8.44 0.03 11.08
N ALA A 359 -7.82 -0.02 12.25
CA ALA A 359 -7.34 -1.26 12.86
C ALA A 359 -8.48 -2.26 13.10
N ARG A 360 -9.63 -1.83 13.63
CA ARG A 360 -10.80 -2.68 13.87
C ARG A 360 -11.35 -3.28 12.57
N LYS A 361 -11.46 -2.47 11.51
CA LYS A 361 -11.96 -2.92 10.21
C LYS A 361 -11.01 -3.87 9.47
N SER A 362 -9.74 -3.84 9.83
CA SER A 362 -8.69 -4.64 9.18
C SER A 362 -8.55 -6.05 9.74
N ILE A 363 -9.05 -6.32 10.97
CA ILE A 363 -8.90 -7.65 11.57
C ILE A 363 -9.62 -8.71 10.75
N THR A 364 -8.85 -9.70 10.27
CA THR A 364 -9.34 -10.79 9.43
C THR A 364 -9.29 -12.10 10.20
N LEU A 365 -10.43 -12.70 10.45
CA LEU A 365 -10.53 -14.04 11.03
C LEU A 365 -10.50 -15.09 9.89
N LEU A 366 -9.49 -15.94 9.88
CA LEU A 366 -9.30 -16.95 8.82
C LEU A 366 -9.81 -18.34 9.19
N LYS A 367 -9.88 -18.64 10.48
CA LYS A 367 -10.33 -19.93 11.01
C LYS A 367 -10.95 -19.76 12.38
N ASN A 368 -12.02 -20.52 12.67
CA ASN A 368 -12.67 -20.55 13.98
C ASN A 368 -13.38 -21.88 14.21
N ASP A 369 -12.60 -22.95 14.45
CA ASP A 369 -13.13 -24.28 14.67
C ASP A 369 -13.91 -24.36 16.00
N ALA A 370 -15.00 -25.12 15.97
CA ALA A 370 -15.87 -25.37 17.14
C ALA A 370 -16.26 -24.07 17.89
N HIS A 371 -16.29 -22.91 17.19
CA HIS A 371 -16.58 -21.61 17.81
C HIS A 371 -15.64 -21.29 18.99
N THR A 372 -14.33 -21.56 18.82
CA THR A 372 -13.30 -21.23 19.81
C THR A 372 -13.31 -19.76 20.17
N LEU A 373 -13.50 -18.90 19.17
CA LEU A 373 -13.71 -17.44 19.36
C LEU A 373 -15.20 -17.09 19.22
N PRO A 374 -15.69 -16.07 19.94
CA PRO A 374 -14.99 -15.31 20.95
C PRO A 374 -14.70 -16.09 22.24
N LEU A 375 -13.56 -15.80 22.88
CA LEU A 375 -13.26 -16.37 24.20
C LEU A 375 -14.24 -15.81 25.24
N THR A 376 -15.00 -16.68 25.85
CA THR A 376 -15.97 -16.32 26.89
C THR A 376 -15.74 -17.16 28.14
N SER A 377 -16.06 -16.61 29.31
CA SER A 377 -16.00 -17.33 30.58
C SER A 377 -14.62 -17.91 30.93
N VAL A 378 -13.54 -17.31 30.45
CA VAL A 378 -12.17 -17.66 30.77
C VAL A 378 -11.78 -17.07 32.13
N ARG A 379 -10.94 -17.77 32.90
CA ARG A 379 -10.37 -17.30 34.17
C ARG A 379 -8.90 -16.99 34.05
N ARG A 380 -8.22 -17.62 33.10
CA ARG A 380 -6.79 -17.44 32.86
C ARG A 380 -6.45 -17.62 31.38
N VAL A 381 -5.81 -16.63 30.79
CA VAL A 381 -5.35 -16.62 29.41
C VAL A 381 -3.84 -16.52 29.37
N ALA A 382 -3.18 -17.39 28.64
CA ALA A 382 -1.75 -17.30 28.38
C ALA A 382 -1.52 -16.57 27.05
N VAL A 383 -0.77 -15.45 27.07
CA VAL A 383 -0.34 -14.69 25.90
C VAL A 383 1.12 -15.04 25.64
N ILE A 384 1.40 -15.63 24.49
CA ILE A 384 2.72 -16.16 24.16
C ILE A 384 3.23 -15.57 22.86
N GLY A 385 4.54 -15.30 22.78
CA GLY A 385 5.21 -14.77 21.61
C GLY A 385 5.83 -13.39 21.85
N GLU A 386 7.00 -13.15 21.26
CA GLU A 386 7.69 -11.85 21.34
C GLU A 386 6.83 -10.73 20.77
N SER A 387 6.25 -10.95 19.58
CA SER A 387 5.45 -9.97 18.86
C SER A 387 4.13 -9.61 19.56
N ALA A 388 3.72 -10.37 20.59
CA ALA A 388 2.56 -9.99 21.41
C ALA A 388 2.77 -8.69 22.18
N ASP A 389 4.03 -8.33 22.46
CA ASP A 389 4.41 -7.14 23.23
C ASP A 389 5.46 -6.26 22.52
N ASP A 390 5.56 -6.37 21.20
CA ASP A 390 6.45 -5.55 20.38
C ASP A 390 5.67 -4.64 19.43
N ILE A 391 5.61 -3.35 19.79
CA ILE A 391 4.93 -2.35 18.95
C ILE A 391 5.63 -2.11 17.61
N ARG A 392 6.92 -2.39 17.51
CA ARG A 392 7.67 -2.22 16.26
C ARG A 392 7.20 -3.20 15.18
N ALA A 393 6.96 -4.46 15.56
CA ALA A 393 6.38 -5.46 14.67
C ALA A 393 4.96 -5.07 14.23
N GLN A 394 4.21 -4.40 15.11
CA GLN A 394 2.85 -3.96 14.86
C GLN A 394 2.76 -2.71 13.96
N TYR A 395 3.75 -1.81 14.02
CA TYR A 395 3.75 -0.57 13.23
C TYR A 395 4.03 -0.82 11.74
N GLY A 396 4.92 -1.75 11.39
CA GLY A 396 5.35 -1.95 9.99
C GLY A 396 6.47 -1.01 9.55
N ASP A 397 6.69 -0.90 8.25
CA ASP A 397 7.74 -0.06 7.66
C ASP A 397 7.34 1.42 7.58
N TRP A 398 8.25 2.29 7.13
CA TRP A 398 8.11 3.74 6.98
C TRP A 398 7.64 4.44 8.27
N THR A 399 8.22 4.02 9.39
CA THR A 399 8.03 4.65 10.70
C THR A 399 9.39 5.08 11.28
N TYR A 400 9.36 5.92 12.30
CA TYR A 400 10.57 6.43 12.95
C TYR A 400 11.46 5.35 13.60
N PHE A 401 11.00 4.08 13.65
CA PHE A 401 11.83 2.96 14.09
C PHE A 401 12.60 2.28 12.96
N THR A 402 12.06 2.35 11.74
CA THR A 402 12.54 1.53 10.63
C THR A 402 13.58 2.26 9.78
N HIS A 403 13.63 3.60 9.89
CA HIS A 403 14.54 4.46 9.14
C HIS A 403 15.42 5.33 10.06
N PRO A 404 16.34 4.72 10.85
CA PRO A 404 17.22 5.45 11.76
C PRO A 404 18.22 6.35 11.05
N GLU A 405 18.47 6.12 9.77
CA GLU A 405 19.29 6.97 8.89
C GLU A 405 18.60 8.30 8.55
N LEU A 406 17.27 8.33 8.57
CA LEU A 406 16.46 9.53 8.34
C LEU A 406 16.17 10.25 9.66
N ILE A 407 15.85 9.49 10.68
CA ILE A 407 15.48 9.99 12.00
C ILE A 407 16.22 9.19 13.08
N PRO A 408 16.92 9.86 14.03
CA PRO A 408 17.64 9.15 15.08
C PRO A 408 16.73 8.17 15.83
N ASN A 409 17.20 6.92 16.01
CA ASN A 409 16.44 5.89 16.71
C ASN A 409 15.97 6.36 18.09
N ARG A 410 14.66 6.30 18.33
CA ARG A 410 14.00 6.74 19.54
C ARG A 410 13.18 5.62 20.15
N PRO A 411 12.93 5.63 21.46
CA PRO A 411 11.97 4.73 22.07
C PRO A 411 10.55 5.01 21.52
N ALA A 412 9.70 3.99 21.56
CA ALA A 412 8.30 4.15 21.16
C ALA A 412 7.59 5.21 21.98
N VAL A 413 6.92 6.14 21.30
CA VAL A 413 6.13 7.21 21.92
C VAL A 413 4.66 6.78 21.98
N ARG A 414 4.06 6.93 23.15
CA ARG A 414 2.62 6.67 23.34
C ARG A 414 1.78 7.86 22.81
N PRO A 415 0.50 7.60 22.39
CA PRO A 415 -0.27 6.38 22.68
C PRO A 415 -0.03 5.25 21.66
N TYR A 416 -0.02 4.02 22.16
CA TYR A 416 -0.16 2.79 21.38
C TYR A 416 -0.63 1.66 22.31
N VAL A 417 -1.16 0.57 21.74
CA VAL A 417 -1.61 -0.60 22.49
C VAL A 417 -1.07 -1.87 21.81
N THR A 418 -0.22 -2.64 22.53
CA THR A 418 0.23 -3.95 22.06
C THR A 418 -0.87 -5.01 22.25
N ILE A 419 -0.76 -6.17 21.58
CA ILE A 419 -1.73 -7.27 21.74
C ILE A 419 -1.81 -7.70 23.22
N ARG A 420 -0.66 -7.82 23.89
CA ARG A 420 -0.61 -8.11 25.32
C ARG A 420 -1.38 -7.08 26.12
N GLU A 421 -1.09 -5.81 25.96
CA GLU A 421 -1.75 -4.71 26.69
C GLU A 421 -3.26 -4.67 26.45
N GLY A 422 -3.70 -4.91 25.20
CA GLY A 422 -5.11 -5.00 24.85
C GLY A 422 -5.82 -6.13 25.58
N ILE A 423 -5.20 -7.32 25.67
CA ILE A 423 -5.74 -8.49 26.40
C ILE A 423 -5.73 -8.24 27.91
N GLU A 424 -4.66 -7.65 28.47
CA GLU A 424 -4.56 -7.28 29.88
C GLU A 424 -5.65 -6.27 30.26
N ALA A 425 -5.93 -5.29 29.41
CA ALA A 425 -6.99 -4.31 29.63
C ALA A 425 -8.39 -4.95 29.70
N ILE A 426 -8.67 -5.91 28.83
CA ILE A 426 -9.93 -6.68 28.85
C ILE A 426 -9.97 -7.58 30.09
N GLY A 427 -8.86 -8.26 30.43
CA GLY A 427 -8.76 -9.11 31.60
C GLY A 427 -9.06 -8.37 32.91
N ALA A 428 -8.56 -7.13 33.03
CA ALA A 428 -8.85 -6.28 34.18
C ALA A 428 -10.34 -5.89 34.30
N GLN A 429 -11.02 -5.73 33.16
CA GLN A 429 -12.46 -5.39 33.14
C GLN A 429 -13.35 -6.59 33.38
N GLU A 430 -13.00 -7.75 32.85
CA GLU A 430 -13.79 -9.01 32.92
C GLU A 430 -13.33 -9.95 34.02
N ASN A 431 -12.28 -9.55 34.76
CA ASN A 431 -11.77 -10.24 35.94
C ASN A 431 -11.19 -11.62 35.69
N PHE A 432 -10.35 -11.75 34.64
CA PHE A 432 -9.53 -12.92 34.39
C PHE A 432 -8.03 -12.59 34.43
N GLU A 433 -7.22 -13.62 34.75
CA GLU A 433 -5.76 -13.50 34.83
C GLU A 433 -5.13 -13.60 33.44
N VAL A 434 -4.17 -12.73 33.15
CA VAL A 434 -3.34 -12.81 31.94
C VAL A 434 -1.91 -13.16 32.33
N VAL A 435 -1.35 -14.19 31.72
CA VAL A 435 0.03 -14.61 31.90
C VAL A 435 0.77 -14.43 30.58
N TYR A 436 1.77 -13.59 30.57
CA TYR A 436 2.61 -13.38 29.40
C TYR A 436 3.93 -14.14 29.49
N HIS A 437 4.36 -14.74 28.38
CA HIS A 437 5.69 -15.29 28.24
C HIS A 437 6.19 -15.15 26.79
N ARG A 438 7.39 -14.61 26.61
CA ARG A 438 7.99 -14.40 25.28
C ARG A 438 8.12 -15.69 24.45
N GLY A 439 8.45 -16.83 25.10
CA GLY A 439 8.70 -18.12 24.43
C GLY A 439 9.99 -18.11 23.64
N CYS A 440 9.91 -17.67 22.39
CA CYS A 440 11.08 -17.41 21.54
C CYS A 440 10.92 -16.08 20.81
N GLY A 441 12.03 -15.56 20.30
CA GLY A 441 12.03 -14.44 19.36
C GLY A 441 11.60 -14.86 17.96
N VAL A 442 11.23 -13.87 17.14
CA VAL A 442 11.07 -14.07 15.71
C VAL A 442 12.43 -14.41 15.09
N LEU A 443 13.48 -13.72 15.50
CA LEU A 443 14.87 -14.10 15.24
C LEU A 443 15.43 -14.84 16.47
N PRO A 444 16.25 -15.89 16.27
CA PRO A 444 16.86 -16.64 17.38
C PRO A 444 17.65 -15.74 18.33
N SER A 445 17.52 -15.98 19.64
CA SER A 445 18.27 -15.24 20.64
C SER A 445 18.53 -16.09 21.89
N ASP A 446 19.53 -15.69 22.72
CA ASP A 446 19.86 -16.34 23.99
C ASP A 446 18.73 -16.22 25.06
N ALA A 447 17.73 -15.37 24.80
CA ALA A 447 16.55 -15.20 25.66
C ALA A 447 15.42 -16.18 25.33
N ASP A 448 15.58 -17.07 24.35
CA ASP A 448 14.56 -18.04 23.94
C ASP A 448 14.39 -19.11 25.03
N ASN A 449 13.15 -19.32 25.47
CA ASN A 449 12.78 -20.23 26.55
C ASN A 449 11.41 -20.87 26.30
N ILE A 450 11.36 -21.78 25.34
CA ILE A 450 10.12 -22.52 24.99
C ILE A 450 9.61 -23.34 26.17
N PRO A 451 10.45 -24.08 26.97
CA PRO A 451 9.94 -24.80 28.15
C PRO A 451 9.27 -23.90 29.19
N GLY A 452 9.76 -22.66 29.35
CA GLY A 452 9.14 -21.66 30.22
C GLY A 452 7.76 -21.24 29.74
N ALA A 453 7.60 -21.02 28.42
CA ALA A 453 6.31 -20.70 27.81
C ALA A 453 5.30 -21.86 27.97
N VAL A 454 5.73 -23.10 27.72
CA VAL A 454 4.90 -24.29 27.94
C VAL A 454 4.44 -24.40 29.41
N ALA A 455 5.35 -24.12 30.35
CA ALA A 455 5.02 -24.14 31.77
C ALA A 455 4.01 -23.05 32.15
N ALA A 456 4.13 -21.85 31.58
CA ALA A 456 3.18 -20.74 31.78
C ALA A 456 1.75 -21.06 31.30
N CYS A 457 1.61 -21.90 30.28
CA CYS A 457 0.33 -22.25 29.68
C CYS A 457 -0.44 -23.36 30.44
N ARG A 458 0.19 -24.17 31.28
CA ARG A 458 -0.39 -25.41 31.83
C ARG A 458 -1.73 -25.28 32.55
N ASN A 459 -2.03 -24.12 33.10
CA ASN A 459 -3.28 -23.84 33.81
C ASN A 459 -4.13 -22.78 33.12
N ALA A 460 -3.86 -22.47 31.88
CA ALA A 460 -4.64 -21.53 31.10
C ALA A 460 -5.92 -22.18 30.56
N ASP A 461 -7.01 -21.43 30.49
CA ASP A 461 -8.25 -21.85 29.84
C ASP A 461 -8.14 -21.69 28.32
N ALA A 462 -7.27 -20.78 27.85
CA ALA A 462 -6.93 -20.56 26.45
C ALA A 462 -5.51 -20.02 26.29
N ILE A 463 -4.90 -20.28 25.13
CA ILE A 463 -3.59 -19.75 24.73
C ILE A 463 -3.81 -18.83 23.54
N VAL A 464 -3.26 -17.60 23.60
CA VAL A 464 -3.12 -16.68 22.46
C VAL A 464 -1.65 -16.65 22.10
N LEU A 465 -1.31 -17.28 20.98
CA LEU A 465 0.04 -17.32 20.43
C LEU A 465 0.17 -16.28 19.32
N VAL A 466 1.12 -15.36 19.43
CA VAL A 466 1.41 -14.37 18.39
C VAL A 466 2.69 -14.76 17.67
N VAL A 467 2.60 -14.95 16.35
CA VAL A 467 3.71 -15.32 15.47
C VAL A 467 3.75 -14.41 14.25
N GLY A 468 4.88 -14.35 13.56
CA GLY A 468 4.99 -13.55 12.33
C GLY A 468 6.43 -13.21 11.96
N ASP A 469 6.61 -12.01 11.41
CA ASP A 469 7.91 -11.48 11.03
C ASP A 469 8.22 -10.14 11.73
N VAL A 470 9.44 -9.65 11.54
CA VAL A 470 9.92 -8.37 12.09
C VAL A 470 10.60 -7.54 11.02
N TYR A 471 10.75 -6.24 11.23
CA TYR A 471 11.32 -5.29 10.26
C TYR A 471 12.66 -5.72 9.65
N ALA A 472 13.47 -6.51 10.34
CA ALA A 472 14.69 -7.08 9.76
C ALA A 472 14.43 -8.02 8.55
N GLN A 473 13.19 -8.42 8.31
CA GLN A 473 12.78 -9.42 7.32
C GLN A 473 11.84 -8.88 6.24
N TYR A 474 11.50 -7.59 6.27
CA TYR A 474 10.64 -6.93 5.27
C TYR A 474 11.03 -5.46 5.10
N GLY A 475 10.47 -4.81 4.09
CA GLY A 475 10.80 -3.49 3.64
C GLY A 475 11.71 -3.51 2.40
N GLU A 476 12.11 -2.35 1.94
CA GLU A 476 12.98 -2.18 0.77
C GLU A 476 14.30 -2.94 0.95
N THR A 477 14.74 -3.65 -0.10
CA THR A 477 15.93 -4.50 -0.14
C THR A 477 15.89 -5.75 0.76
N LYS A 478 14.75 -6.09 1.36
CA LYS A 478 14.62 -7.20 2.32
C LYS A 478 13.70 -8.31 1.80
N ASP A 479 13.94 -8.76 0.58
CA ASP A 479 13.20 -9.88 -0.02
C ASP A 479 13.49 -11.20 0.71
N ARG A 480 12.50 -12.08 0.78
CA ARG A 480 12.62 -13.38 1.44
C ARG A 480 12.45 -14.52 0.45
N ALA A 481 13.45 -15.36 0.30
CA ALA A 481 13.35 -16.59 -0.49
C ALA A 481 12.46 -17.65 0.20
N ASP A 482 12.47 -17.69 1.54
CA ASP A 482 11.66 -18.59 2.35
C ASP A 482 10.58 -17.82 3.12
N LEU A 483 9.32 -18.19 2.92
CA LEU A 483 8.15 -17.60 3.55
C LEU A 483 7.69 -18.33 4.82
N ALA A 484 8.43 -19.36 5.27
CA ALA A 484 8.14 -20.03 6.53
C ALA A 484 8.39 -19.10 7.73
N LEU A 485 7.78 -19.40 8.86
CA LEU A 485 8.07 -18.70 10.11
C LEU A 485 9.54 -18.88 10.48
N SER A 486 10.20 -17.79 10.83
CA SER A 486 11.62 -17.77 11.18
C SER A 486 11.87 -18.27 12.61
N GLY A 487 13.12 -18.65 12.89
CA GLY A 487 13.55 -19.04 14.23
C GLY A 487 12.85 -20.31 14.73
N GLN A 488 12.49 -20.29 16.01
CA GLN A 488 11.86 -21.42 16.68
C GLN A 488 10.34 -21.28 16.83
N GLN A 489 9.71 -20.37 16.10
CA GLN A 489 8.27 -20.10 16.22
C GLN A 489 7.42 -21.34 15.92
N MET A 490 7.79 -22.18 14.94
CA MET A 490 7.08 -23.44 14.65
C MET A 490 7.26 -24.47 15.76
N GLU A 491 8.45 -24.59 16.36
CA GLU A 491 8.67 -25.47 17.51
C GLU A 491 7.83 -25.01 18.71
N LEU A 492 7.80 -23.71 18.99
CA LEU A 492 6.95 -23.14 20.03
C LEU A 492 5.48 -23.49 19.79
N TYR A 493 4.98 -23.26 18.56
CA TYR A 493 3.61 -23.62 18.17
C TYR A 493 3.29 -25.09 18.43
N GLN A 494 4.14 -26.01 17.97
CA GLN A 494 3.94 -27.45 18.11
C GLN A 494 3.91 -27.89 19.56
N GLN A 495 4.78 -27.37 20.41
CA GLN A 495 4.81 -27.66 21.85
C GLN A 495 3.58 -27.11 22.58
N LEU A 496 3.09 -25.92 22.22
CA LEU A 496 1.86 -25.36 22.79
C LEU A 496 0.63 -26.13 22.31
N ARG A 497 0.57 -26.50 21.04
CA ARG A 497 -0.53 -27.32 20.48
C ARG A 497 -0.66 -28.68 21.18
N ALA A 498 0.47 -29.31 21.54
CA ALA A 498 0.51 -30.61 22.26
C ALA A 498 -0.10 -30.53 23.66
N LEU A 499 -0.33 -29.36 24.24
CA LEU A 499 -0.99 -29.22 25.53
C LEU A 499 -2.49 -29.53 25.49
N GLY A 500 -3.13 -29.50 24.30
CA GLY A 500 -4.56 -29.72 24.13
C GLY A 500 -5.44 -28.63 24.73
N ILE A 501 -4.89 -27.46 25.00
CA ILE A 501 -5.60 -26.26 25.44
C ILE A 501 -6.07 -25.51 24.20
N PRO A 502 -7.27 -24.89 24.18
CA PRO A 502 -7.70 -24.05 23.06
C PRO A 502 -6.62 -23.05 22.65
N LEU A 503 -6.20 -23.11 21.37
CA LEU A 503 -5.09 -22.34 20.83
C LEU A 503 -5.58 -21.36 19.77
N VAL A 504 -5.52 -20.08 20.08
CA VAL A 504 -5.76 -18.98 19.15
C VAL A 504 -4.41 -18.50 18.64
N THR A 505 -4.17 -18.61 17.34
CA THR A 505 -2.96 -18.08 16.72
C THR A 505 -3.27 -16.72 16.08
N VAL A 506 -2.45 -15.70 16.39
CA VAL A 506 -2.48 -14.38 15.77
C VAL A 506 -1.26 -14.27 14.88
N LEU A 507 -1.50 -14.04 13.59
CA LEU A 507 -0.45 -13.76 12.62
C LEU A 507 -0.25 -12.25 12.53
N LEU A 508 0.91 -11.78 12.99
CA LEU A 508 1.37 -10.40 12.93
C LEU A 508 2.54 -10.36 11.95
N SER A 509 2.28 -10.03 10.69
CA SER A 509 3.28 -10.13 9.62
C SER A 509 3.13 -9.03 8.59
N SER A 510 4.20 -8.74 7.86
CA SER A 510 4.23 -7.75 6.78
C SER A 510 3.61 -8.28 5.48
N LYS A 511 3.47 -9.60 5.35
CA LYS A 511 3.08 -10.29 4.13
C LYS A 511 2.48 -11.66 4.44
N PRO A 512 1.81 -12.31 3.46
CA PRO A 512 1.45 -13.71 3.57
C PRO A 512 2.67 -14.60 3.80
N LEU A 513 2.64 -15.37 4.87
CA LEU A 513 3.65 -16.39 5.19
C LEU A 513 3.10 -17.79 4.87
N ALA A 514 3.99 -18.74 4.56
CA ALA A 514 3.65 -20.12 4.34
C ALA A 514 3.47 -20.85 5.70
N ILE A 515 2.23 -20.96 6.17
CA ILE A 515 1.88 -21.49 7.49
C ILE A 515 0.86 -22.64 7.43
N PRO A 516 1.01 -23.66 6.54
CA PRO A 516 -0.02 -24.68 6.35
C PRO A 516 -0.29 -25.51 7.62
N GLU A 517 0.73 -25.83 8.42
CA GLU A 517 0.54 -26.58 9.66
C GLU A 517 -0.32 -25.81 10.67
N ILE A 518 -0.06 -24.53 10.86
CA ILE A 518 -0.86 -23.65 11.72
C ILE A 518 -2.28 -23.55 11.20
N ALA A 519 -2.46 -23.24 9.91
CA ALA A 519 -3.78 -23.11 9.30
C ALA A 519 -4.65 -24.35 9.48
N HIS A 520 -4.08 -25.56 9.38
CA HIS A 520 -4.81 -26.80 9.53
C HIS A 520 -5.08 -27.16 10.99
N SER A 521 -4.18 -26.87 11.92
CA SER A 521 -4.22 -27.46 13.26
C SER A 521 -4.49 -26.51 14.41
N THR A 522 -4.43 -25.19 14.23
CA THR A 522 -4.86 -24.20 15.24
C THR A 522 -6.40 -24.21 15.39
N ASP A 523 -6.93 -23.88 16.56
CA ASP A 523 -8.38 -23.83 16.77
C ASP A 523 -9.01 -22.54 16.23
N ALA A 524 -8.26 -21.42 16.28
CA ALA A 524 -8.62 -20.17 15.61
C ALA A 524 -7.38 -19.45 15.06
N LEU A 525 -7.54 -18.78 13.92
CA LEU A 525 -6.48 -18.02 13.26
C LEU A 525 -6.95 -16.62 12.94
N VAL A 526 -6.28 -15.63 13.53
CA VAL A 526 -6.51 -14.21 13.29
C VAL A 526 -5.32 -13.64 12.52
N CYS A 527 -5.57 -13.03 11.38
CA CYS A 527 -4.57 -12.25 10.61
C CYS A 527 -4.75 -10.76 10.92
N ALA A 528 -3.71 -10.14 11.42
CA ALA A 528 -3.70 -8.72 11.77
C ALA A 528 -2.75 -7.88 10.90
N PHE A 529 -1.83 -8.53 10.14
CA PHE A 529 -0.74 -7.87 9.44
C PHE A 529 -0.04 -6.83 10.36
N ASN A 530 0.43 -5.70 9.81
CA ASN A 530 0.96 -4.60 10.61
C ASN A 530 -0.20 -3.65 10.98
N GLY A 531 -0.80 -3.88 12.13
CA GLY A 531 -2.07 -3.26 12.54
C GLY A 531 -2.00 -1.80 13.02
N GLY A 532 -0.82 -1.13 12.95
CA GLY A 532 -0.63 0.25 13.40
C GLY A 532 -0.71 0.40 14.91
N MET A 533 -0.83 1.66 15.38
CA MET A 533 -0.72 1.98 16.81
C MET A 533 -1.79 1.34 17.71
N PHE A 534 -2.95 0.94 17.17
CA PHE A 534 -4.05 0.31 17.89
C PHE A 534 -4.39 -1.10 17.43
N GLY A 535 -3.53 -1.73 16.62
CA GLY A 535 -3.73 -3.09 16.15
C GLY A 535 -3.91 -4.09 17.29
N GLY A 536 -3.13 -3.97 18.37
CA GLY A 536 -3.24 -4.83 19.54
C GLY A 536 -4.57 -4.71 20.28
N GLN A 537 -5.13 -3.50 20.38
CA GLN A 537 -6.48 -3.29 20.92
C GLN A 537 -7.53 -3.97 20.03
N ALA A 538 -7.46 -3.79 18.73
CA ALA A 538 -8.42 -4.38 17.79
C ALA A 538 -8.38 -5.92 17.81
N VAL A 539 -7.17 -6.51 17.87
CA VAL A 539 -6.98 -7.97 18.01
C VAL A 539 -7.61 -8.47 19.31
N ALA A 540 -7.35 -7.80 20.45
CA ALA A 540 -7.93 -8.17 21.72
C ALA A 540 -9.47 -8.07 21.70
N GLU A 541 -10.02 -6.98 21.17
CA GLU A 541 -11.48 -6.81 21.02
C GLU A 541 -12.11 -7.90 20.16
N ALA A 542 -11.44 -8.35 19.08
CA ALA A 542 -11.89 -9.45 18.26
C ALA A 542 -11.87 -10.79 19.04
N ILE A 543 -10.76 -11.10 19.71
CA ILE A 543 -10.61 -12.36 20.46
C ILE A 543 -11.70 -12.51 21.56
N PHE A 544 -12.09 -11.42 22.22
CA PHE A 544 -13.08 -11.43 23.29
C PHE A 544 -14.50 -11.00 22.88
N GLY A 545 -14.77 -10.94 21.57
CA GLY A 545 -16.12 -10.68 21.04
C GLY A 545 -16.66 -9.27 21.20
N ARG A 546 -15.81 -8.30 21.53
CA ARG A 546 -16.16 -6.87 21.55
C ARG A 546 -16.16 -6.26 20.16
N LEU A 547 -15.53 -6.95 19.22
CA LEU A 547 -15.50 -6.66 17.78
C LEU A 547 -15.88 -7.94 17.03
N ASN A 548 -16.86 -7.87 16.11
CA ASN A 548 -17.09 -8.92 15.13
C ASN A 548 -16.16 -8.71 13.94
N PRO A 549 -15.17 -9.59 13.69
CA PRO A 549 -14.24 -9.43 12.57
C PRO A 549 -14.95 -9.31 11.22
N SER A 550 -14.56 -8.33 10.40
CA SER A 550 -15.14 -8.10 9.08
C SER A 550 -14.12 -7.89 7.98
N GLY A 551 -12.83 -8.05 8.31
CA GLY A 551 -11.73 -7.99 7.35
C GLY A 551 -11.80 -9.13 6.33
N ARG A 552 -11.27 -8.86 5.13
CA ARG A 552 -11.11 -9.83 4.04
C ARG A 552 -9.70 -9.73 3.50
N LEU A 553 -9.09 -10.85 3.13
CA LEU A 553 -7.72 -10.85 2.60
C LEU A 553 -7.64 -10.08 1.26
N PRO A 554 -6.75 -9.11 1.13
CA PRO A 554 -6.47 -8.43 -0.14
C PRO A 554 -5.41 -9.17 -0.96
N ILE A 555 -4.93 -10.33 -0.48
CA ILE A 555 -3.80 -11.06 -1.02
C ILE A 555 -3.89 -12.54 -0.63
N SER A 556 -3.53 -13.43 -1.55
CA SER A 556 -3.54 -14.88 -1.33
C SER A 556 -2.33 -15.35 -0.51
N PHE A 557 -2.53 -16.41 0.29
CA PHE A 557 -1.48 -17.06 1.08
C PHE A 557 -0.96 -18.32 0.39
N PRO A 558 0.36 -18.52 0.25
CA PRO A 558 0.91 -19.74 -0.32
C PRO A 558 0.96 -20.86 0.71
N HIS A 559 0.88 -22.12 0.24
CA HIS A 559 1.23 -23.29 1.06
C HIS A 559 2.73 -23.42 1.30
N HIS A 560 3.54 -22.95 0.34
CA HIS A 560 5.00 -23.09 0.34
C HIS A 560 5.64 -22.00 -0.51
N SER A 561 6.86 -21.60 -0.18
CA SER A 561 7.62 -20.61 -0.94
C SER A 561 7.81 -20.97 -2.42
N GLY A 562 7.78 -22.25 -2.77
CA GLY A 562 7.86 -22.73 -4.16
C GLY A 562 6.57 -22.54 -4.96
N GLN A 563 5.43 -22.22 -4.32
CA GLN A 563 4.16 -21.99 -5.00
C GLN A 563 4.02 -20.58 -5.55
N VAL A 564 4.74 -19.62 -5.00
CA VAL A 564 4.63 -18.21 -5.42
C VAL A 564 5.30 -17.95 -6.78
N PRO A 565 4.74 -17.04 -7.59
CA PRO A 565 3.55 -16.23 -7.30
C PRO A 565 2.25 -17.04 -7.36
N VAL A 566 1.38 -16.87 -6.36
CA VAL A 566 0.07 -17.48 -6.31
C VAL A 566 -0.97 -16.40 -6.03
N TYR A 567 -1.79 -16.08 -7.02
CA TYR A 567 -2.84 -15.06 -6.95
C TYR A 567 -4.11 -15.57 -7.64
N TYR A 568 -5.27 -15.10 -7.19
CA TYR A 568 -6.57 -15.64 -7.59
C TYR A 568 -6.93 -15.43 -9.06
N ASN A 569 -6.46 -14.33 -9.68
CA ASN A 569 -6.81 -13.90 -11.04
C ASN A 569 -5.76 -14.34 -12.07
N HIS A 570 -5.27 -15.56 -11.94
CA HIS A 570 -4.32 -16.14 -12.88
C HIS A 570 -4.98 -16.46 -14.24
N LEU A 571 -4.16 -16.59 -15.29
CA LEU A 571 -4.63 -17.07 -16.58
C LEU A 571 -4.88 -18.57 -16.51
N PRO A 572 -5.90 -19.10 -17.28
CA PRO A 572 -6.14 -20.53 -17.34
C PRO A 572 -4.96 -21.27 -17.93
N GLY A 573 -4.63 -22.42 -17.37
CA GLY A 573 -3.55 -23.30 -17.80
C GLY A 573 -4.06 -24.66 -18.27
N TRP A 574 -3.27 -25.32 -19.13
CA TRP A 574 -3.45 -26.72 -19.45
C TRP A 574 -3.01 -27.58 -18.25
N HIS A 575 -3.58 -28.75 -18.03
CA HIS A 575 -3.25 -29.64 -16.93
C HIS A 575 -3.45 -29.06 -15.52
N TRP A 576 -4.43 -28.19 -15.35
CA TRP A 576 -4.94 -27.70 -14.05
C TRP A 576 -4.00 -26.77 -13.25
N GLY A 577 -2.78 -26.53 -13.72
CA GLY A 577 -1.86 -25.55 -13.11
C GLY A 577 -1.36 -25.87 -11.70
N HIS A 578 -1.38 -27.14 -11.27
CA HIS A 578 -0.90 -27.56 -9.95
C HIS A 578 0.50 -28.19 -9.99
N TYR A 579 1.18 -28.19 -8.84
CA TYR A 579 2.38 -28.98 -8.61
C TYR A 579 2.00 -30.44 -8.27
N SER A 580 2.93 -31.37 -8.44
CA SER A 580 2.69 -32.79 -8.10
C SER A 580 2.54 -33.06 -6.60
N ASP A 581 3.00 -32.12 -5.76
CA ASP A 581 3.13 -32.21 -4.31
C ASP A 581 2.39 -31.13 -3.54
N LEU A 582 1.76 -30.17 -4.26
CA LEU A 582 0.95 -29.11 -3.66
C LEU A 582 -0.39 -28.96 -4.40
N PRO A 583 -1.46 -28.52 -3.72
CA PRO A 583 -2.72 -28.18 -4.37
C PRO A 583 -2.54 -26.96 -5.33
N ALA A 584 -3.44 -26.83 -6.29
CA ALA A 584 -3.46 -25.67 -7.20
C ALA A 584 -3.86 -24.39 -6.45
N GLU A 585 -4.83 -24.54 -5.54
CA GLU A 585 -5.38 -23.45 -4.76
C GLU A 585 -4.36 -22.92 -3.74
N PRO A 586 -4.39 -21.62 -3.40
CA PRO A 586 -3.61 -21.08 -2.30
C PRO A 586 -4.11 -21.65 -0.93
N LEU A 587 -3.31 -21.45 0.11
CA LEU A 587 -3.68 -21.80 1.49
C LEU A 587 -4.90 -21.03 1.97
N PHE A 588 -4.91 -19.72 1.68
CA PHE A 588 -6.06 -18.84 1.76
C PHE A 588 -6.08 -17.98 0.51
N THR A 589 -7.25 -17.81 -0.09
CA THR A 589 -7.38 -17.04 -1.33
C THR A 589 -7.81 -15.60 -1.07
N PHE A 590 -7.64 -14.77 -2.06
CA PHE A 590 -8.12 -13.39 -2.11
C PHE A 590 -9.61 -13.30 -1.72
N GLY A 591 -9.96 -12.31 -0.92
CA GLY A 591 -11.32 -12.08 -0.44
C GLY A 591 -11.74 -12.93 0.76
N GLU A 592 -10.96 -13.95 1.17
CA GLU A 592 -11.32 -14.78 2.33
C GLU A 592 -11.28 -14.01 3.64
N GLY A 593 -12.15 -14.43 4.53
CA GLY A 593 -12.30 -13.98 5.91
C GLY A 593 -13.69 -14.33 6.41
N ILE A 594 -13.78 -14.69 7.67
CA ILE A 594 -15.04 -15.00 8.34
C ILE A 594 -15.29 -14.03 9.49
N GLY A 595 -16.53 -13.97 9.94
CA GLY A 595 -16.92 -13.25 11.15
C GLY A 595 -17.65 -14.20 12.10
N TYR A 596 -18.16 -13.66 13.19
CA TYR A 596 -19.01 -14.41 14.12
C TYR A 596 -20.47 -14.51 13.62
N ALA A 597 -20.84 -13.70 12.62
CA ALA A 597 -22.14 -13.78 11.95
C ALA A 597 -21.96 -14.49 10.60
N PRO A 598 -22.60 -15.66 10.36
CA PRO A 598 -22.57 -16.32 9.06
C PRO A 598 -23.51 -15.62 8.08
N PHE A 599 -23.09 -15.52 6.82
CA PHE A 599 -23.87 -14.92 5.74
C PHE A 599 -24.27 -15.98 4.69
N VAL A 600 -25.45 -15.80 4.08
CA VAL A 600 -25.97 -16.69 3.03
C VAL A 600 -26.31 -15.84 1.81
N TYR A 601 -25.78 -16.25 0.66
CA TYR A 601 -26.02 -15.62 -0.64
C TYR A 601 -27.07 -16.40 -1.45
N ARG A 602 -27.97 -15.68 -2.14
CA ARG A 602 -28.97 -16.28 -3.02
C ARG A 602 -29.50 -15.30 -4.07
N ASP A 603 -30.23 -15.83 -5.04
CA ASP A 603 -30.99 -15.05 -6.03
C ASP A 603 -30.08 -14.05 -6.79
N LEU A 604 -28.93 -14.55 -7.33
CA LEU A 604 -28.11 -13.77 -8.25
C LEU A 604 -28.93 -13.48 -9.51
N ALA A 605 -28.99 -12.23 -9.94
CA ALA A 605 -29.65 -11.81 -11.16
C ALA A 605 -28.81 -10.76 -11.90
N VAL A 606 -28.69 -10.90 -13.21
CA VAL A 606 -27.91 -10.00 -14.07
C VAL A 606 -28.81 -9.46 -15.17
N ASP A 607 -28.84 -8.14 -15.32
CA ASP A 607 -29.40 -7.44 -16.46
C ASP A 607 -28.25 -6.95 -17.35
N ALA A 608 -28.03 -7.65 -18.48
CA ALA A 608 -26.94 -7.38 -19.40
C ALA A 608 -27.12 -6.05 -20.16
N ASP A 609 -28.36 -5.61 -20.41
CA ASP A 609 -28.63 -4.36 -21.13
C ASP A 609 -28.40 -3.15 -20.21
N ALA A 610 -28.81 -3.25 -18.95
CA ALA A 610 -28.61 -2.21 -17.95
C ALA A 610 -27.22 -2.28 -17.30
N LEU A 611 -26.45 -3.32 -17.56
CA LEU A 611 -25.16 -3.64 -16.87
C LEU A 611 -25.34 -3.59 -15.35
N THR A 612 -26.37 -4.27 -14.83
CA THR A 612 -26.59 -4.37 -13.39
C THR A 612 -26.56 -5.81 -12.92
N LEU A 613 -26.01 -6.00 -11.71
CA LEU A 613 -26.01 -7.28 -11.01
C LEU A 613 -26.65 -7.07 -9.65
N SER A 614 -27.60 -7.92 -9.26
CA SER A 614 -28.14 -7.95 -7.91
C SER A 614 -27.99 -9.33 -7.27
N VAL A 615 -27.78 -9.35 -5.96
CA VAL A 615 -27.69 -10.57 -5.15
C VAL A 615 -28.31 -10.32 -3.78
N LYS A 616 -29.03 -11.29 -3.23
CA LYS A 616 -29.55 -11.21 -1.86
C LYS A 616 -28.55 -11.80 -0.88
N VAL A 617 -28.28 -11.05 0.18
CA VAL A 617 -27.39 -11.42 1.28
C VAL A 617 -28.17 -11.40 2.57
N ARG A 618 -28.11 -12.49 3.34
CA ARG A 618 -28.79 -12.62 4.62
C ARG A 618 -27.78 -12.92 5.73
N ASN A 619 -27.91 -12.22 6.85
CA ASN A 619 -27.27 -12.61 8.09
C ASN A 619 -28.04 -13.78 8.72
N ALA A 620 -27.45 -14.96 8.75
CA ALA A 620 -28.06 -16.16 9.32
C ALA A 620 -27.68 -16.40 10.80
N GLY A 621 -26.91 -15.48 11.39
CA GLY A 621 -26.46 -15.55 12.79
C GLY A 621 -27.33 -14.78 13.77
N ASP A 622 -26.87 -14.77 15.02
CA ASP A 622 -27.56 -14.16 16.17
C ASP A 622 -27.03 -12.78 16.56
N ILE A 623 -25.97 -12.31 15.88
CA ILE A 623 -25.35 -11.00 16.10
C ILE A 623 -25.29 -10.21 14.79
N ALA A 624 -25.24 -8.87 14.91
CA ALA A 624 -25.00 -8.02 13.75
C ALA A 624 -23.60 -8.27 13.17
N GLY A 625 -23.49 -8.20 11.85
CA GLY A 625 -22.21 -8.36 11.16
C GLY A 625 -22.12 -7.57 9.88
N GLU A 626 -20.91 -7.19 9.53
CA GLU A 626 -20.59 -6.59 8.23
C GLU A 626 -20.14 -7.67 7.26
N GLU A 627 -20.72 -7.68 6.07
CA GLU A 627 -20.34 -8.54 4.96
C GLU A 627 -19.76 -7.73 3.81
N THR A 628 -18.73 -8.27 3.16
CA THR A 628 -18.15 -7.71 1.93
C THR A 628 -18.63 -8.51 0.73
N VAL A 629 -19.64 -7.99 0.04
CA VAL A 629 -20.15 -8.58 -1.20
C VAL A 629 -19.17 -8.29 -2.32
N GLN A 630 -18.62 -9.34 -2.93
CA GLN A 630 -17.59 -9.27 -3.97
C GLN A 630 -18.19 -9.73 -5.29
N VAL A 631 -17.92 -9.00 -6.38
CA VAL A 631 -18.41 -9.30 -7.73
C VAL A 631 -17.22 -9.53 -8.65
N TYR A 632 -17.22 -10.68 -9.31
CA TYR A 632 -16.16 -11.09 -10.24
C TYR A 632 -16.72 -11.31 -11.64
N LEU A 633 -15.83 -11.19 -12.62
CA LEU A 633 -16.13 -11.39 -14.04
C LEU A 633 -15.11 -12.33 -14.68
N HIS A 634 -15.56 -13.20 -15.59
CA HIS A 634 -14.75 -13.95 -16.53
C HIS A 634 -15.28 -13.75 -17.95
N ASP A 635 -14.41 -13.33 -18.87
CA ASP A 635 -14.70 -13.29 -20.30
C ASP A 635 -14.53 -14.71 -20.86
N CYS A 636 -15.63 -15.32 -21.29
CA CYS A 636 -15.66 -16.74 -21.66
C CYS A 636 -14.89 -17.05 -22.95
N VAL A 637 -14.87 -16.09 -23.89
CA VAL A 637 -14.19 -16.26 -25.19
C VAL A 637 -13.62 -14.94 -25.68
N CYS A 638 -12.31 -14.82 -25.65
CA CYS A 638 -11.58 -13.62 -26.03
C CYS A 638 -10.42 -13.95 -27.00
N GLU A 639 -9.94 -12.99 -27.78
CA GLU A 639 -8.79 -13.19 -28.69
C GLU A 639 -7.46 -13.42 -27.96
N VAL A 640 -7.39 -13.00 -26.70
CA VAL A 640 -6.27 -13.24 -25.77
C VAL A 640 -6.81 -13.90 -24.51
N MET A 641 -6.01 -14.76 -23.88
CA MET A 641 -6.42 -15.39 -22.63
C MET A 641 -6.76 -14.33 -21.57
N GLN A 642 -7.91 -14.51 -20.93
CA GLN A 642 -8.37 -13.69 -19.83
C GLN A 642 -8.24 -14.43 -18.50
N PRO A 643 -8.12 -13.72 -17.37
CA PRO A 643 -8.10 -14.34 -16.04
C PRO A 643 -9.29 -15.27 -15.79
N VAL A 644 -9.09 -16.34 -15.03
CA VAL A 644 -10.18 -17.25 -14.61
C VAL A 644 -11.30 -16.53 -13.90
N LYS A 645 -11.00 -15.43 -13.24
CA LYS A 645 -11.93 -14.43 -12.68
C LYS A 645 -11.16 -13.16 -12.34
N GLN A 646 -11.82 -12.02 -12.33
CA GLN A 646 -11.26 -10.73 -11.92
C GLN A 646 -12.30 -9.94 -11.13
N LEU A 647 -11.91 -9.32 -10.03
CA LEU A 647 -12.78 -8.45 -9.25
C LEU A 647 -13.17 -7.22 -10.06
N ILE A 648 -14.46 -6.90 -10.09
CA ILE A 648 -14.99 -5.74 -10.83
C ILE A 648 -15.85 -4.82 -9.97
N ALA A 649 -16.32 -5.30 -8.82
CA ALA A 649 -17.05 -4.48 -7.85
C ALA A 649 -17.01 -5.13 -6.46
N PHE A 650 -17.16 -4.30 -5.43
CA PHE A 650 -17.40 -4.78 -4.06
C PHE A 650 -18.21 -3.75 -3.27
N ARG A 651 -18.89 -4.23 -2.21
CA ARG A 651 -19.62 -3.38 -1.28
C ARG A 651 -19.70 -4.01 0.10
N LYS A 652 -19.44 -3.22 1.15
CA LYS A 652 -19.75 -3.61 2.52
C LYS A 652 -21.21 -3.32 2.86
N VAL A 653 -21.86 -4.26 3.56
CA VAL A 653 -23.21 -4.15 4.09
C VAL A 653 -23.23 -4.59 5.55
N LEU A 654 -23.87 -3.80 6.41
CA LEU A 654 -24.12 -4.15 7.81
C LEU A 654 -25.51 -4.73 7.93
N LEU A 655 -25.62 -5.98 8.37
CA LEU A 655 -26.89 -6.69 8.52
C LEU A 655 -27.13 -7.09 9.98
N GLN A 656 -28.35 -6.82 10.47
CA GLN A 656 -28.81 -7.27 11.77
C GLN A 656 -29.10 -8.79 11.75
N PRO A 657 -29.21 -9.46 12.93
CA PRO A 657 -29.61 -10.86 13.01
C PRO A 657 -30.86 -11.18 12.20
N GLY A 658 -30.78 -12.14 11.28
CA GLY A 658 -31.88 -12.53 10.41
C GLY A 658 -32.22 -11.58 9.28
N GLU A 659 -31.62 -10.41 9.21
CA GLU A 659 -31.84 -9.43 8.15
C GLU A 659 -31.33 -9.91 6.80
N GLU A 660 -32.10 -9.62 5.75
CA GLU A 660 -31.75 -9.87 4.38
C GLU A 660 -31.81 -8.57 3.57
N GLN A 661 -30.81 -8.34 2.75
CA GLN A 661 -30.73 -7.18 1.87
C GLN A 661 -30.44 -7.62 0.43
N GLU A 662 -31.09 -7.01 -0.54
CA GLU A 662 -30.69 -7.09 -1.94
C GLU A 662 -29.63 -6.02 -2.21
N VAL A 663 -28.45 -6.48 -2.68
CA VAL A 663 -27.33 -5.62 -3.01
C VAL A 663 -27.22 -5.53 -4.52
N THR A 664 -27.39 -4.32 -5.07
CA THR A 664 -27.34 -4.07 -6.51
C THR A 664 -26.09 -3.30 -6.88
N PHE A 665 -25.39 -3.75 -7.91
CA PHE A 665 -24.21 -3.11 -8.50
C PHE A 665 -24.57 -2.60 -9.90
N HIS A 666 -24.15 -1.37 -10.21
CA HIS A 666 -24.09 -0.84 -11.57
C HIS A 666 -22.66 -1.05 -12.07
N LEU A 667 -22.52 -1.91 -13.06
CA LEU A 667 -21.20 -2.30 -13.57
C LEU A 667 -20.72 -1.29 -14.61
N ASP A 668 -19.45 -0.89 -14.50
CA ASP A 668 -18.84 -0.04 -15.51
C ASP A 668 -18.61 -0.84 -16.79
N ARG A 669 -18.94 -0.27 -17.95
CA ARG A 669 -18.70 -0.92 -19.25
C ARG A 669 -17.23 -1.23 -19.48
N THR A 670 -16.31 -0.47 -18.88
CA THR A 670 -14.86 -0.73 -18.97
C THR A 670 -14.45 -2.05 -18.32
N ALA A 671 -15.25 -2.61 -17.38
CA ALA A 671 -15.00 -3.92 -16.79
C ALA A 671 -15.10 -5.06 -17.83
N PHE A 672 -15.82 -4.86 -18.95
CA PHE A 672 -15.99 -5.81 -20.03
C PHE A 672 -15.01 -5.60 -21.20
N THR A 673 -13.99 -4.76 -20.98
CA THR A 673 -12.94 -4.49 -21.97
C THR A 673 -11.65 -5.22 -21.62
N TYR A 674 -10.82 -5.47 -22.63
CA TYR A 674 -9.50 -6.07 -22.48
C TYR A 674 -8.47 -5.35 -23.36
N ILE A 675 -7.19 -5.62 -23.12
CA ILE A 675 -6.10 -5.12 -23.97
C ILE A 675 -5.81 -6.18 -25.04
N ASN A 676 -6.06 -5.82 -26.30
CA ASN A 676 -5.90 -6.69 -27.44
C ASN A 676 -4.41 -6.92 -27.81
N ARG A 677 -4.15 -7.69 -28.90
CA ARG A 677 -2.79 -7.96 -29.36
C ARG A 677 -2.06 -6.73 -29.92
N ALA A 678 -2.83 -5.70 -30.30
CA ALA A 678 -2.28 -4.40 -30.72
C ALA A 678 -2.04 -3.43 -29.56
N GLU A 679 -2.18 -3.87 -28.30
CA GLU A 679 -2.06 -3.10 -27.08
C GLU A 679 -3.16 -2.01 -26.91
N GLU A 680 -4.30 -2.17 -27.57
CA GLU A 680 -5.45 -1.26 -27.51
C GLU A 680 -6.52 -1.81 -26.55
N ARG A 681 -7.19 -0.92 -25.80
CA ARG A 681 -8.35 -1.27 -24.97
C ARG A 681 -9.58 -1.40 -25.86
N VAL A 682 -10.15 -2.59 -25.93
CA VAL A 682 -11.29 -2.90 -26.80
C VAL A 682 -12.40 -3.61 -26.00
N PHE A 683 -13.64 -3.44 -26.45
CA PHE A 683 -14.79 -4.25 -26.08
C PHE A 683 -15.12 -5.21 -27.21
N ALA A 684 -15.30 -6.49 -26.90
CA ALA A 684 -15.83 -7.47 -27.85
C ALA A 684 -17.14 -8.04 -27.30
N PRO A 685 -18.25 -8.00 -28.07
CA PRO A 685 -19.49 -8.65 -27.65
C PRO A 685 -19.31 -10.15 -27.46
N GLY A 686 -19.86 -10.70 -26.39
CA GLY A 686 -19.67 -12.12 -26.07
C GLY A 686 -20.39 -12.58 -24.81
N ASP A 687 -20.14 -13.83 -24.45
CA ASP A 687 -20.61 -14.41 -23.20
C ASP A 687 -19.65 -14.07 -22.07
N PHE A 688 -20.19 -13.49 -21.01
CA PHE A 688 -19.46 -13.16 -19.77
C PHE A 688 -20.07 -13.90 -18.59
N MET A 689 -19.23 -14.56 -17.81
CA MET A 689 -19.66 -15.17 -16.53
C MET A 689 -19.48 -14.16 -15.42
N LEU A 690 -20.58 -13.73 -14.81
CA LEU A 690 -20.61 -12.87 -13.64
C LEU A 690 -20.79 -13.73 -12.39
N MET A 691 -20.07 -13.39 -11.33
CA MET A 691 -20.01 -14.18 -10.09
C MET A 691 -20.16 -13.24 -8.90
N ALA A 692 -20.90 -13.65 -7.86
CA ALA A 692 -21.04 -12.87 -6.63
C ALA A 692 -20.95 -13.78 -5.40
N GLY A 693 -20.21 -13.33 -4.37
CA GLY A 693 -20.02 -14.08 -3.13
C GLY A 693 -19.13 -13.35 -2.14
N HIS A 694 -18.61 -14.07 -1.16
CA HIS A 694 -17.81 -13.50 -0.07
C HIS A 694 -16.30 -13.72 -0.20
N SER A 695 -15.85 -14.49 -1.18
CA SER A 695 -14.42 -14.67 -1.50
C SER A 695 -14.24 -15.08 -2.96
N ALA A 696 -12.99 -15.16 -3.41
CA ALA A 696 -12.67 -15.65 -4.75
C ALA A 696 -12.70 -17.18 -4.88
N LYS A 697 -13.05 -17.94 -3.82
CA LYS A 697 -13.25 -19.39 -3.88
C LYS A 697 -14.45 -19.74 -4.77
N ASP A 698 -14.32 -20.75 -5.61
CA ASP A 698 -15.39 -21.17 -6.50
C ASP A 698 -16.66 -21.64 -5.77
N GLU A 699 -16.50 -22.23 -4.61
CA GLU A 699 -17.58 -22.72 -3.73
C GLU A 699 -18.36 -21.58 -3.06
N ASP A 700 -17.76 -20.39 -2.92
CA ASP A 700 -18.34 -19.21 -2.31
C ASP A 700 -19.11 -18.33 -3.30
N LEU A 701 -19.11 -18.69 -4.60
CA LEU A 701 -19.61 -17.85 -5.67
C LEU A 701 -20.89 -18.41 -6.31
N LEU A 702 -21.95 -17.59 -6.33
CA LEU A 702 -23.05 -17.75 -7.26
C LEU A 702 -22.59 -17.28 -8.65
N LYS A 703 -23.00 -17.98 -9.72
CA LYS A 703 -22.49 -17.72 -11.09
C LYS A 703 -23.66 -17.63 -12.06
N GLU A 704 -23.59 -16.66 -12.97
CA GLU A 704 -24.55 -16.49 -14.06
C GLU A 704 -23.78 -16.06 -15.34
N THR A 705 -24.09 -16.70 -16.48
CA THR A 705 -23.49 -16.33 -17.77
C THR A 705 -24.50 -15.56 -18.57
N VAL A 706 -24.09 -14.40 -19.08
CA VAL A 706 -24.94 -13.49 -19.87
C VAL A 706 -24.20 -13.03 -21.12
N TRP A 707 -24.96 -12.80 -22.18
CA TRP A 707 -24.45 -12.15 -23.37
C TRP A 707 -24.46 -10.63 -23.21
N VAL A 708 -23.32 -9.97 -23.42
CA VAL A 708 -23.19 -8.51 -23.43
C VAL A 708 -22.82 -8.06 -24.84
N GLY A 709 -23.66 -7.17 -25.43
CA GLY A 709 -23.52 -6.69 -26.81
C GLY A 709 -23.12 -5.24 -26.98
#